data_137725d09839673530eefb4192ed6d73
#
_entry.id   137725d09839673530eefb4192ed6d73
#
_cell.length_a   1.000
_cell.length_b   1.000
_cell.length_c   1.000
_cell.angle_alpha   90.00
_cell.angle_beta   90.00
_cell.angle_gamma   90.00
#
_symmetry.space_group_name_H-M   'P 1'
#
loop_
_entity.id
_entity.type
_entity.pdbx_description
1 polymer ?
#
loop_
_entity_poly.entity_id
_entity_poly.type
_entity_poly.pdbx_seq_one_letter_code
_entity_poly.pdbx_strand_id
1 'polypeptide(L)'
;MARDVSIDKIRNIGIMAHIDAGKTTTTERILFLTGITHKIGETHEGESQMDWMEQEKERGITITSAATTCHWKGYRLNIIDTPGHVDFTIEVQRSLRVLDGAIALIDAQAGVEPQTETVWRQANEYKVPRMICANKMEKMGADFYYSLDTIKSRLGANAAPIMLPIGAEQFFEGYIDLVTKKAYKYDGTEKQELTEMEIPADMVQKTEEYRTKLIEAVADFDEDLMMKYLDGGEITVDELKKAIRKATLSVGFFPVLCADALGDKGTRALLDAVIDYLPAPTDIEAIECTDAKGNDVLRHPSDSEPFTALAFKIMTDPYVGRLSFFRVYSGVLKSGSYVLNSTKDAKERIGRILQMHANQRKEITEVYAGEIAAAVGLKNTTTADTLCDEKNPCIMKGMEFPAPVIDIAIEPKSKNDQDKMAIAIQKLVEEDPTLRVKTDTETGQTVLSGMGELHLDIIVDRMRREFNVECNKGKPQVAYRETLTQAAECEGKYIKQSGGRGQYGHVWVKFEPNPEKGYEFVDAIVGGVVPREYIPVTDKGLQEAMAGGILAGYPMVDVKATLFDGSYHDVDSSEMAFKIAASMALKEAKNKCKPVLLEPIMKVEVVVPEEYMGNVMGDLTSRRGKPLGNESRGNALSINAMVPLAEMFGYATSLRSNSQGRGNFTMTLDHYEEVPKNIAEEIIKKNSIN
;
A
#
# COMPACT_ATOMS: atom_id res chain seq x y z
N MET A 1 -9.89 -2.99 33.53
CA MET A 1 -9.72 -1.55 33.89
C MET A 1 -10.53 -0.73 32.91
N ALA A 2 -10.96 0.49 33.29
CA ALA A 2 -11.62 1.37 32.33
C ALA A 2 -10.59 1.85 31.27
N ARG A 3 -11.05 2.21 30.07
CA ARG A 3 -10.23 2.88 29.04
C ARG A 3 -9.47 4.07 29.64
N ASP A 4 -8.23 4.25 29.24
CA ASP A 4 -7.44 5.43 29.62
C ASP A 4 -7.95 6.71 28.91
N VAL A 5 -8.40 6.58 27.67
CA VAL A 5 -8.88 7.66 26.81
C VAL A 5 -10.17 7.24 26.12
N SER A 6 -11.19 8.08 26.09
CA SER A 6 -12.45 7.78 25.40
C SER A 6 -12.23 7.62 23.89
N ILE A 7 -13.06 6.81 23.23
CA ILE A 7 -12.88 6.45 21.81
C ILE A 7 -12.94 7.66 20.87
N ASP A 8 -13.73 8.69 21.20
CA ASP A 8 -13.85 9.96 20.46
C ASP A 8 -12.55 10.80 20.48
N LYS A 9 -11.67 10.53 21.46
CA LYS A 9 -10.35 11.18 21.59
C LYS A 9 -9.19 10.33 21.05
N ILE A 10 -9.47 9.30 20.29
CA ILE A 10 -8.44 8.54 19.58
C ILE A 10 -8.32 9.07 18.14
N ARG A 11 -7.10 9.11 17.63
CA ARG A 11 -6.79 9.39 16.22
C ARG A 11 -5.83 8.34 15.71
N ASN A 12 -6.27 7.51 14.77
CA ASN A 12 -5.43 6.55 14.07
C ASN A 12 -5.03 7.18 12.75
N ILE A 13 -3.82 7.69 12.68
CA ILE A 13 -3.36 8.49 11.53
C ILE A 13 -2.14 7.87 10.87
N GLY A 14 -2.07 8.01 9.54
CA GLY A 14 -0.89 7.70 8.75
C GLY A 14 -0.21 8.95 8.23
N ILE A 15 1.10 8.90 8.10
CA ILE A 15 1.87 9.93 7.40
C ILE A 15 2.31 9.33 6.07
N MET A 16 1.79 9.88 4.98
CA MET A 16 2.10 9.50 3.62
C MET A 16 2.84 10.62 2.90
N ALA A 17 3.85 10.29 2.13
CA ALA A 17 4.71 11.26 1.49
C ALA A 17 5.47 10.66 0.33
N HIS A 18 5.91 11.52 -0.59
CA HIS A 18 6.99 11.17 -1.52
C HIS A 18 8.31 10.93 -0.77
N ILE A 19 9.25 10.22 -1.41
CA ILE A 19 10.62 10.07 -0.89
C ILE A 19 11.20 11.47 -0.62
N ASP A 20 11.89 11.61 0.50
CA ASP A 20 12.53 12.86 0.93
C ASP A 20 11.58 14.06 1.18
N ALA A 21 10.25 13.91 1.19
CA ALA A 21 9.35 15.01 1.58
C ALA A 21 9.39 15.35 3.09
N GLY A 22 10.20 14.64 3.88
CA GLY A 22 10.41 14.90 5.30
C GLY A 22 9.49 14.12 6.23
N LYS A 23 8.99 12.96 5.78
CA LYS A 23 8.10 12.10 6.55
C LYS A 23 8.69 11.69 7.90
N THR A 24 9.84 11.04 7.92
CA THR A 24 10.51 10.58 9.15
C THR A 24 10.85 11.77 10.07
N THR A 25 11.35 12.89 9.51
CA THR A 25 11.62 14.11 10.27
C THR A 25 10.37 14.62 10.95
N THR A 26 9.22 14.64 10.25
CA THR A 26 7.94 15.09 10.82
C THR A 26 7.48 14.17 11.95
N THR A 27 7.60 12.84 11.77
CA THR A 27 7.25 11.85 12.80
C THR A 27 8.13 11.99 14.03
N GLU A 28 9.46 12.08 13.86
CA GLU A 28 10.41 12.29 14.96
C GLU A 28 10.13 13.58 15.72
N ARG A 29 9.76 14.66 15.00
CA ARG A 29 9.38 15.93 15.61
C ARG A 29 8.09 15.81 16.43
N ILE A 30 7.10 15.09 15.93
CA ILE A 30 5.87 14.80 16.68
C ILE A 30 6.20 14.03 17.98
N LEU A 31 7.05 13.00 17.90
CA LEU A 31 7.46 12.22 19.07
C LEU A 31 8.21 13.07 20.09
N PHE A 32 9.06 13.98 19.66
CA PHE A 32 9.75 14.93 20.53
C PHE A 32 8.77 15.89 21.22
N LEU A 33 7.87 16.54 20.47
CA LEU A 33 6.88 17.47 21.01
C LEU A 33 5.90 16.82 22.00
N THR A 34 5.59 15.55 21.79
CA THR A 34 4.71 14.76 22.68
C THR A 34 5.44 14.13 23.85
N GLY A 35 6.76 14.35 23.98
CA GLY A 35 7.57 13.90 25.11
C GLY A 35 7.90 12.39 25.10
N ILE A 36 7.69 11.71 23.98
CA ILE A 36 8.05 10.29 23.81
C ILE A 36 9.57 10.14 23.67
N THR A 37 10.21 11.05 22.94
CA THR A 37 11.67 11.09 22.78
C THR A 37 12.25 12.31 23.46
N HIS A 38 13.48 12.20 23.97
CA HIS A 38 14.18 13.31 24.64
C HIS A 38 15.16 14.02 23.72
N LYS A 39 15.45 13.44 22.56
CA LYS A 39 16.28 13.99 21.49
C LYS A 39 15.56 13.81 20.17
N ILE A 40 15.79 14.72 19.24
CA ILE A 40 15.34 14.62 17.87
C ILE A 40 16.33 13.69 17.17
N GLY A 41 15.86 12.55 16.65
CA GLY A 41 16.67 11.67 15.81
C GLY A 41 16.81 12.28 14.43
N GLU A 42 18.02 12.66 14.03
CA GLU A 42 18.27 13.11 12.66
C GLU A 42 18.37 11.90 11.73
N THR A 43 17.55 11.89 10.69
CA THR A 43 17.50 10.79 9.71
C THR A 43 18.82 10.59 8.97
N HIS A 44 19.55 11.68 8.70
CA HIS A 44 20.84 11.63 8.02
C HIS A 44 21.99 11.08 8.89
N GLU A 45 21.84 11.10 10.21
CA GLU A 45 22.80 10.55 11.16
C GLU A 45 22.43 9.13 11.62
N GLY A 46 21.31 8.55 11.14
CA GLY A 46 20.87 7.20 11.48
C GLY A 46 20.34 7.06 12.92
N GLU A 47 19.96 8.17 13.56
CA GLU A 47 19.47 8.21 14.94
C GLU A 47 17.92 8.14 15.05
N SER A 48 17.20 7.98 13.92
CA SER A 48 15.73 7.88 13.91
C SER A 48 15.24 6.72 14.79
N GLN A 49 14.22 7.00 15.61
CA GLN A 49 13.57 6.00 16.46
C GLN A 49 12.55 5.14 15.68
N MET A 50 11.99 5.69 14.61
CA MET A 50 10.99 5.02 13.78
C MET A 50 11.64 4.09 12.74
N ASP A 51 12.78 4.47 12.17
CA ASP A 51 13.57 3.65 11.27
C ASP A 51 14.46 2.70 12.11
N TRP A 52 13.93 1.55 12.48
CA TRP A 52 14.58 0.62 13.39
C TRP A 52 15.51 -0.38 12.69
N MET A 53 15.30 -0.61 11.37
CA MET A 53 16.16 -1.51 10.58
C MET A 53 17.47 -0.82 10.20
N GLU A 54 18.57 -1.57 10.23
CA GLU A 54 19.86 -1.04 9.78
C GLU A 54 19.82 -0.57 8.33
N GLN A 55 19.07 -1.28 7.46
CA GLN A 55 18.91 -0.90 6.06
C GLN A 55 18.17 0.42 5.89
N GLU A 56 17.18 0.72 6.74
CA GLU A 56 16.47 2.00 6.74
C GLU A 56 17.43 3.14 7.07
N LYS A 57 18.25 2.96 8.11
CA LYS A 57 19.23 3.95 8.55
C LYS A 57 20.35 4.17 7.52
N GLU A 58 20.90 3.08 6.95
CA GLU A 58 21.94 3.15 5.93
C GLU A 58 21.50 3.82 4.64
N ARG A 59 20.24 3.62 4.25
CA ARG A 59 19.67 4.11 2.99
C ARG A 59 18.91 5.43 3.13
N GLY A 60 18.58 5.82 4.37
CA GLY A 60 17.76 7.01 4.64
C GLY A 60 16.32 6.91 4.18
N ILE A 61 15.76 5.70 4.03
CA ILE A 61 14.40 5.44 3.57
C ILE A 61 13.66 4.53 4.54
N THR A 62 12.38 4.79 4.77
CA THR A 62 11.50 3.86 5.49
C THR A 62 11.13 2.69 4.58
N ILE A 63 11.37 1.47 5.04
CA ILE A 63 11.10 0.21 4.33
C ILE A 63 9.83 -0.43 4.87
N THR A 64 9.72 -0.50 6.20
CA THR A 64 8.57 -1.11 6.87
C THR A 64 7.77 -0.08 7.63
N SER A 65 6.45 -0.20 7.63
CA SER A 65 5.60 0.67 8.44
C SER A 65 5.87 0.43 9.92
N ALA A 66 6.04 1.51 10.68
CA ALA A 66 6.19 1.48 12.12
C ALA A 66 4.95 2.12 12.78
N ALA A 67 4.46 1.52 13.86
CA ALA A 67 3.33 2.06 14.62
C ALA A 67 3.81 2.56 15.98
N THR A 68 3.40 3.77 16.33
CA THR A 68 3.71 4.37 17.63
C THR A 68 2.49 5.08 18.21
N THR A 69 2.47 5.20 19.52
CA THR A 69 1.39 5.89 20.23
C THR A 69 1.95 7.09 20.99
N CYS A 70 1.35 8.24 20.83
CA CYS A 70 1.67 9.45 21.58
C CYS A 70 0.40 10.16 22.08
N HIS A 71 0.57 11.22 22.88
CA HIS A 71 -0.55 11.96 23.44
C HIS A 71 -0.38 13.46 23.17
N TRP A 72 -1.47 14.12 22.76
CA TRP A 72 -1.52 15.55 22.54
C TRP A 72 -2.81 16.15 23.07
N LYS A 73 -2.72 17.14 23.97
CA LYS A 73 -3.89 17.85 24.55
C LYS A 73 -5.02 16.90 25.04
N GLY A 74 -4.67 15.75 25.64
CA GLY A 74 -5.63 14.76 26.15
C GLY A 74 -6.20 13.81 25.09
N TYR A 75 -5.72 13.88 23.86
CA TYR A 75 -6.00 12.90 22.80
C TYR A 75 -4.89 11.88 22.71
N ARG A 76 -5.25 10.64 22.33
CA ARG A 76 -4.31 9.59 21.97
C ARG A 76 -4.17 9.56 20.45
N LEU A 77 -2.94 9.69 19.97
CA LEU A 77 -2.59 9.61 18.56
C LEU A 77 -1.82 8.30 18.32
N ASN A 78 -2.38 7.41 17.51
CA ASN A 78 -1.68 6.24 17.00
C ASN A 78 -1.19 6.61 15.60
N ILE A 79 0.13 6.70 15.44
CA ILE A 79 0.76 7.11 14.18
C ILE A 79 1.33 5.87 13.52
N ILE A 80 0.96 5.64 12.27
CA ILE A 80 1.57 4.63 11.42
C ILE A 80 2.42 5.36 10.38
N ASP A 81 3.72 5.20 10.48
CA ASP A 81 4.66 5.71 9.50
C ASP A 81 4.70 4.76 8.31
N THR A 82 4.44 5.27 7.09
CA THR A 82 4.35 4.46 5.88
C THR A 82 5.57 4.67 5.00
N PRO A 83 6.09 3.63 4.30
CA PRO A 83 7.14 3.82 3.31
C PRO A 83 6.75 4.80 2.22
N GLY A 84 7.74 5.57 1.73
CA GLY A 84 7.54 6.46 0.59
C GLY A 84 7.91 5.84 -0.77
N HIS A 85 8.54 4.67 -0.80
CA HIS A 85 9.04 4.05 -2.02
C HIS A 85 8.01 3.13 -2.68
N VAL A 86 7.91 3.18 -4.02
CA VAL A 86 6.93 2.39 -4.79
C VAL A 86 7.08 0.87 -4.64
N ASP A 87 8.29 0.38 -4.42
CA ASP A 87 8.54 -1.05 -4.19
C ASP A 87 7.86 -1.58 -2.91
N PHE A 88 7.49 -0.67 -1.99
CA PHE A 88 6.81 -0.97 -0.74
C PHE A 88 5.35 -0.50 -0.70
N THR A 89 4.71 -0.39 -1.87
CA THR A 89 3.30 0.02 -2.00
C THR A 89 2.36 -0.80 -1.12
N ILE A 90 2.67 -2.07 -0.89
CA ILE A 90 1.89 -2.95 -0.02
C ILE A 90 1.87 -2.48 1.44
N GLU A 91 2.99 -1.95 1.95
CA GLU A 91 3.05 -1.40 3.30
C GLU A 91 2.13 -0.18 3.43
N VAL A 92 2.05 0.64 2.37
CA VAL A 92 1.13 1.79 2.30
C VAL A 92 -0.33 1.32 2.30
N GLN A 93 -0.68 0.34 1.46
CA GLN A 93 -2.04 -0.20 1.38
C GLN A 93 -2.49 -0.84 2.70
N ARG A 94 -1.62 -1.64 3.34
CA ARG A 94 -1.90 -2.23 4.66
C ARG A 94 -2.18 -1.14 5.71
N SER A 95 -1.38 -0.09 5.69
CA SER A 95 -1.55 1.03 6.60
C SER A 95 -2.85 1.78 6.33
N LEU A 96 -3.13 2.15 5.08
CA LEU A 96 -4.36 2.86 4.69
C LEU A 96 -5.63 2.10 5.07
N ARG A 97 -5.61 0.77 5.05
CA ARG A 97 -6.76 -0.07 5.43
C ARG A 97 -7.14 0.04 6.91
N VAL A 98 -6.16 0.35 7.77
CA VAL A 98 -6.35 0.39 9.22
C VAL A 98 -6.32 1.80 9.81
N LEU A 99 -6.08 2.82 8.99
CA LEU A 99 -6.11 4.22 9.40
C LEU A 99 -7.52 4.78 9.36
N ASP A 100 -7.79 5.74 10.23
CA ASP A 100 -9.00 6.55 10.18
C ASP A 100 -8.77 7.83 9.38
N GLY A 101 -7.56 8.39 9.45
CA GLY A 101 -7.18 9.58 8.72
C GLY A 101 -5.70 9.57 8.33
N ALA A 102 -5.30 10.49 7.47
CA ALA A 102 -3.91 10.60 7.03
C ALA A 102 -3.44 12.05 6.90
N ILE A 103 -2.11 12.22 6.96
CA ILE A 103 -1.41 13.46 6.63
C ILE A 103 -0.62 13.19 5.35
N ALA A 104 -0.91 13.93 4.29
CA ALA A 104 -0.12 13.92 3.06
C ALA A 104 0.92 15.03 3.13
N LEU A 105 2.20 14.66 3.25
CA LEU A 105 3.31 15.61 3.20
C LEU A 105 3.74 15.80 1.74
N ILE A 106 3.92 17.05 1.35
CA ILE A 106 4.54 17.44 0.07
C ILE A 106 5.73 18.35 0.35
N ASP A 107 6.77 18.23 -0.47
CA ASP A 107 7.91 19.14 -0.45
C ASP A 107 7.47 20.49 -1.04
N ALA A 108 7.55 21.58 -0.29
CA ALA A 108 7.10 22.90 -0.74
C ALA A 108 7.87 23.43 -1.96
N GLN A 109 9.04 22.89 -2.27
CA GLN A 109 9.80 23.21 -3.47
C GLN A 109 9.29 22.43 -4.71
N ALA A 110 8.99 21.14 -4.55
CA ALA A 110 8.62 20.26 -5.63
C ALA A 110 7.10 20.23 -5.91
N GLY A 111 6.27 20.56 -4.90
CA GLY A 111 4.82 20.38 -4.97
C GLY A 111 4.42 18.91 -4.98
N VAL A 112 3.32 18.59 -5.65
CA VAL A 112 2.85 17.21 -5.78
C VAL A 112 3.75 16.43 -6.75
N GLU A 113 4.20 15.27 -6.33
CA GLU A 113 5.08 14.37 -7.06
C GLU A 113 4.36 13.03 -7.36
N PRO A 114 4.85 12.19 -8.32
CA PRO A 114 4.10 11.02 -8.80
C PRO A 114 3.79 9.98 -7.73
N GLN A 115 4.68 9.80 -6.76
CA GLN A 115 4.39 8.89 -5.64
C GLN A 115 3.26 9.43 -4.78
N THR A 116 3.20 10.76 -4.58
CA THR A 116 2.08 11.42 -3.92
C THR A 116 0.77 11.12 -4.65
N GLU A 117 0.74 11.21 -6.00
CA GLU A 117 -0.43 10.88 -6.80
C GLU A 117 -0.86 9.41 -6.61
N THR A 118 0.11 8.49 -6.59
CA THR A 118 -0.17 7.06 -6.39
C THR A 118 -0.77 6.78 -5.03
N VAL A 119 -0.15 7.28 -3.95
CA VAL A 119 -0.65 7.09 -2.59
C VAL A 119 -1.98 7.82 -2.38
N TRP A 120 -2.16 8.97 -3.02
CA TRP A 120 -3.42 9.73 -3.01
C TRP A 120 -4.56 8.94 -3.62
N ARG A 121 -4.34 8.30 -4.77
CA ARG A 121 -5.33 7.43 -5.42
C ARG A 121 -5.70 6.25 -4.53
N GLN A 122 -4.71 5.57 -3.93
CA GLN A 122 -4.96 4.50 -2.97
C GLN A 122 -5.78 4.96 -1.77
N ALA A 123 -5.45 6.14 -1.20
CA ALA A 123 -6.22 6.71 -0.11
C ALA A 123 -7.67 7.07 -0.51
N ASN A 124 -7.93 7.40 -1.80
CA ASN A 124 -9.29 7.57 -2.33
C ASN A 124 -10.06 6.24 -2.38
N GLU A 125 -9.41 5.14 -2.81
CA GLU A 125 -10.01 3.80 -2.85
C GLU A 125 -10.49 3.36 -1.46
N TYR A 126 -9.69 3.63 -0.43
CA TYR A 126 -10.05 3.33 0.96
C TYR A 126 -10.87 4.43 1.64
N LYS A 127 -11.24 5.50 0.93
CA LYS A 127 -12.01 6.65 1.43
C LYS A 127 -11.43 7.24 2.72
N VAL A 128 -10.11 7.34 2.82
CA VAL A 128 -9.42 7.85 4.00
C VAL A 128 -9.47 9.38 4.03
N PRO A 129 -10.13 10.01 5.03
CA PRO A 129 -10.07 11.44 5.28
C PRO A 129 -8.63 11.89 5.52
N ARG A 130 -8.23 13.03 4.96
CA ARG A 130 -6.83 13.47 5.07
C ARG A 130 -6.67 14.98 4.98
N MET A 131 -5.54 15.43 5.45
CA MET A 131 -5.05 16.79 5.32
C MET A 131 -3.72 16.79 4.57
N ILE A 132 -3.34 17.95 4.03
CA ILE A 132 -2.11 18.12 3.27
C ILE A 132 -1.21 19.09 4.05
N CYS A 133 0.08 18.80 4.13
CA CYS A 133 1.05 19.69 4.73
C CYS A 133 2.21 19.93 3.75
N ALA A 134 2.37 21.18 3.31
CA ALA A 134 3.53 21.62 2.56
C ALA A 134 4.70 21.80 3.54
N ASN A 135 5.60 20.83 3.53
CA ASN A 135 6.76 20.75 4.41
C ASN A 135 8.01 21.33 3.74
N LYS A 136 9.05 21.54 4.52
CA LYS A 136 10.33 22.13 4.08
C LYS A 136 10.20 23.57 3.58
N MET A 137 9.38 24.33 4.27
CA MET A 137 9.18 25.76 3.96
C MET A 137 10.47 26.60 4.08
N GLU A 138 11.47 26.10 4.80
CA GLU A 138 12.80 26.70 4.98
C GLU A 138 13.73 26.52 3.77
N LYS A 139 13.39 25.61 2.88
CA LYS A 139 14.25 25.24 1.75
C LYS A 139 14.25 26.31 0.68
N MET A 140 15.41 26.57 0.08
CA MET A 140 15.54 27.49 -1.05
C MET A 140 14.63 27.04 -2.21
N GLY A 141 13.82 27.93 -2.74
CA GLY A 141 12.83 27.65 -3.78
C GLY A 141 11.50 27.09 -3.25
N ALA A 142 11.29 27.03 -1.94
CA ALA A 142 10.02 26.64 -1.36
C ALA A 142 8.93 27.68 -1.65
N ASP A 143 7.81 27.21 -2.24
CA ASP A 143 6.66 28.05 -2.58
C ASP A 143 5.36 27.34 -2.18
N PHE A 144 4.71 27.87 -1.15
CA PHE A 144 3.44 27.36 -0.65
C PHE A 144 2.31 27.48 -1.68
N TYR A 145 2.27 28.55 -2.44
CA TYR A 145 1.21 28.82 -3.42
C TYR A 145 1.36 27.94 -4.66
N TYR A 146 2.58 27.71 -5.11
CA TYR A 146 2.88 26.70 -6.13
C TYR A 146 2.42 25.30 -5.66
N SER A 147 2.67 24.96 -4.40
CA SER A 147 2.19 23.70 -3.82
C SER A 147 0.67 23.59 -3.90
N LEU A 148 -0.10 24.65 -3.57
CA LEU A 148 -1.56 24.69 -3.70
C LEU A 148 -2.01 24.47 -5.14
N ASP A 149 -1.35 25.09 -6.10
CA ASP A 149 -1.68 24.94 -7.54
C ASP A 149 -1.43 23.51 -8.01
N THR A 150 -0.35 22.84 -7.57
CA THR A 150 -0.06 21.45 -7.90
C THR A 150 -1.05 20.48 -7.26
N ILE A 151 -1.52 20.73 -6.04
CA ILE A 151 -2.57 19.95 -5.38
C ILE A 151 -3.85 19.97 -6.23
N LYS A 152 -4.25 21.17 -6.68
CA LYS A 152 -5.44 21.32 -7.49
C LYS A 152 -5.31 20.70 -8.88
N SER A 153 -4.20 20.97 -9.56
CA SER A 153 -4.00 20.56 -10.97
C SER A 153 -3.69 19.07 -11.11
N ARG A 154 -2.94 18.46 -10.18
CA ARG A 154 -2.51 17.05 -10.29
C ARG A 154 -3.37 16.08 -9.54
N LEU A 155 -3.86 16.47 -8.34
CA LEU A 155 -4.71 15.59 -7.54
C LEU A 155 -6.21 15.80 -7.84
N GLY A 156 -6.57 16.90 -8.51
CA GLY A 156 -7.97 17.28 -8.70
C GLY A 156 -8.72 17.50 -7.38
N ALA A 157 -7.98 17.80 -6.31
CA ALA A 157 -8.50 17.84 -4.95
C ALA A 157 -9.17 19.18 -4.65
N ASN A 158 -10.36 19.14 -4.03
CA ASN A 158 -10.96 20.32 -3.40
C ASN A 158 -10.21 20.61 -2.11
N ALA A 159 -9.17 21.43 -2.22
CA ALA A 159 -8.27 21.75 -1.12
C ALA A 159 -8.15 23.27 -0.95
N ALA A 160 -8.14 23.71 0.30
CA ALA A 160 -7.87 25.12 0.64
C ALA A 160 -6.99 25.21 1.89
N PRO A 161 -6.14 26.26 1.98
CA PRO A 161 -5.32 26.46 3.15
C PRO A 161 -6.18 26.85 4.36
N ILE A 162 -5.83 26.30 5.52
CA ILE A 162 -6.34 26.73 6.82
C ILE A 162 -5.36 27.68 7.51
N MET A 163 -4.15 27.81 6.97
CA MET A 163 -3.13 28.76 7.39
C MET A 163 -2.34 29.26 6.19
N LEU A 164 -1.79 30.45 6.30
CA LEU A 164 -0.87 31.04 5.32
C LEU A 164 0.50 31.24 5.95
N PRO A 165 1.61 30.95 5.25
CA PRO A 165 2.95 31.21 5.78
C PRO A 165 3.25 32.72 5.83
N ILE A 166 3.95 33.15 6.87
CA ILE A 166 4.58 34.46 6.94
C ILE A 166 6.05 34.30 6.58
N GLY A 167 6.43 34.81 5.41
CA GLY A 167 7.73 34.57 4.81
C GLY A 167 7.83 33.25 4.09
N ALA A 168 8.97 33.01 3.46
CA ALA A 168 9.32 31.77 2.77
C ALA A 168 10.82 31.54 2.87
N GLU A 169 11.28 30.31 2.61
CA GLU A 169 12.68 29.90 2.69
C GLU A 169 13.29 30.22 4.06
N GLN A 170 14.49 30.76 4.11
CA GLN A 170 15.14 31.19 5.36
C GLN A 170 14.35 32.26 6.15
N PHE A 171 13.39 32.92 5.52
CA PHE A 171 12.54 33.97 6.15
C PHE A 171 11.18 33.40 6.59
N PHE A 172 10.95 32.09 6.54
CA PHE A 172 9.75 31.47 7.10
C PHE A 172 9.76 31.64 8.62
N GLU A 173 9.01 32.62 9.11
CA GLU A 173 9.06 33.04 10.52
C GLU A 173 7.74 32.91 11.30
N GLY A 174 6.65 32.56 10.61
CA GLY A 174 5.35 32.44 11.24
C GLY A 174 4.25 32.02 10.31
N TYR A 175 3.02 32.09 10.77
CA TYR A 175 1.85 31.80 9.97
C TYR A 175 0.62 32.60 10.41
N ILE A 176 -0.33 32.77 9.50
CA ILE A 176 -1.65 33.34 9.75
C ILE A 176 -2.65 32.19 9.78
N ASP A 177 -3.35 32.00 10.87
CA ASP A 177 -4.47 31.08 11.00
C ASP A 177 -5.72 31.70 10.36
N LEU A 178 -6.19 31.13 9.26
CA LEU A 178 -7.35 31.62 8.52
C LEU A 178 -8.68 31.34 9.24
N VAL A 179 -8.71 30.39 10.16
CA VAL A 179 -9.91 30.02 10.91
C VAL A 179 -10.15 31.05 12.02
N THR A 180 -9.12 31.40 12.77
CA THR A 180 -9.20 32.36 13.89
C THR A 180 -8.91 33.78 13.49
N LYS A 181 -8.37 34.06 12.31
CA LYS A 181 -7.85 35.34 11.83
C LYS A 181 -6.78 35.91 12.75
N LYS A 182 -5.85 35.07 13.20
CA LYS A 182 -4.74 35.47 14.05
C LYS A 182 -3.42 35.16 13.39
N ALA A 183 -2.43 36.00 13.58
CA ALA A 183 -1.08 35.76 13.11
C ALA A 183 -0.17 35.35 14.28
N TYR A 184 0.74 34.43 14.00
CA TYR A 184 1.69 33.91 14.97
C TYR A 184 3.10 33.93 14.41
N LYS A 185 4.06 34.32 15.27
CA LYS A 185 5.48 34.33 14.95
C LYS A 185 6.23 33.36 15.88
N TYR A 186 7.20 32.65 15.35
CA TYR A 186 8.12 31.81 16.13
C TYR A 186 9.19 32.67 16.78
N ASP A 187 9.56 32.33 18.01
CA ASP A 187 10.53 33.11 18.80
C ASP A 187 11.99 32.82 18.43
N GLY A 188 12.25 31.83 17.56
CA GLY A 188 13.60 31.41 17.14
C GLY A 188 14.39 30.64 18.19
N THR A 189 13.77 30.24 19.32
CA THR A 189 14.38 29.36 20.31
C THR A 189 14.30 27.90 19.87
N GLU A 190 15.00 27.00 20.55
CA GLU A 190 14.90 25.53 20.26
C GLU A 190 13.47 25.00 20.39
N LYS A 191 12.64 25.62 21.21
CA LYS A 191 11.23 25.22 21.43
C LYS A 191 10.26 25.87 20.47
N GLN A 192 10.70 26.84 19.67
CA GLN A 192 9.87 27.60 18.71
C GLN A 192 8.50 27.98 19.31
N GLU A 193 8.54 28.72 20.45
CA GLU A 193 7.30 29.20 21.08
C GLU A 193 6.62 30.24 20.19
N LEU A 194 5.29 30.19 20.16
CA LEU A 194 4.48 31.06 19.31
C LEU A 194 4.09 32.32 20.07
N THR A 195 4.30 33.49 19.47
CA THR A 195 3.81 34.76 19.94
C THR A 195 2.75 35.28 18.98
N GLU A 196 1.58 35.65 19.49
CA GLU A 196 0.52 36.29 18.70
C GLU A 196 0.97 37.69 18.26
N MET A 197 0.73 38.00 16.99
CA MET A 197 1.07 39.31 16.41
C MET A 197 -0.08 39.82 15.53
N GLU A 198 -0.03 41.09 15.15
CA GLU A 198 -0.95 41.62 14.15
C GLU A 198 -0.65 41.05 12.77
N ILE A 199 -1.70 40.83 11.97
CA ILE A 199 -1.54 40.34 10.57
C ILE A 199 -0.70 41.39 9.81
N PRO A 200 0.40 41.02 9.16
CA PRO A 200 1.20 41.92 8.35
C PRO A 200 0.34 42.71 7.35
N ALA A 201 0.56 44.01 7.23
CA ALA A 201 -0.29 44.87 6.42
C ALA A 201 -0.39 44.45 4.94
N ASP A 202 0.69 43.90 4.38
CA ASP A 202 0.77 43.38 3.04
C ASP A 202 0.03 42.02 2.87
N MET A 203 -0.31 41.34 3.95
CA MET A 203 -1.01 40.06 3.94
C MET A 203 -2.50 40.16 4.29
N VAL A 204 -3.00 41.32 4.76
CA VAL A 204 -4.41 41.49 5.17
C VAL A 204 -5.37 41.14 4.04
N GLN A 205 -5.17 41.72 2.84
CA GLN A 205 -6.03 41.45 1.69
C GLN A 205 -5.98 39.96 1.29
N LYS A 206 -4.80 39.37 1.26
CA LYS A 206 -4.58 37.95 0.92
C LYS A 206 -5.23 37.04 1.97
N THR A 207 -5.18 37.39 3.22
CA THR A 207 -5.85 36.67 4.32
C THR A 207 -7.36 36.60 4.11
N GLU A 208 -7.99 37.72 3.79
CA GLU A 208 -9.42 37.77 3.52
C GLU A 208 -9.79 36.99 2.26
N GLU A 209 -9.01 37.09 1.20
CA GLU A 209 -9.22 36.33 -0.03
C GLU A 209 -9.17 34.80 0.22
N TYR A 210 -8.13 34.33 0.92
CA TYR A 210 -8.00 32.88 1.17
C TYR A 210 -8.99 32.37 2.22
N ARG A 211 -9.38 33.21 3.20
CA ARG A 211 -10.45 32.87 4.12
C ARG A 211 -11.79 32.72 3.39
N THR A 212 -12.10 33.60 2.47
CA THR A 212 -13.30 33.50 1.63
C THR A 212 -13.29 32.20 0.83
N LYS A 213 -12.19 31.90 0.14
CA LYS A 213 -12.01 30.64 -0.58
C LYS A 213 -12.16 29.40 0.31
N LEU A 214 -11.66 29.46 1.55
CA LEU A 214 -11.83 28.37 2.53
C LEU A 214 -13.29 28.18 2.89
N ILE A 215 -14.03 29.27 3.18
CA ILE A 215 -15.44 29.19 3.51
C ILE A 215 -16.25 28.64 2.33
N GLU A 216 -16.01 29.13 1.11
CA GLU A 216 -16.66 28.64 -0.10
C GLU A 216 -16.38 27.14 -0.35
N ALA A 217 -15.14 26.70 -0.13
CA ALA A 217 -14.75 25.30 -0.33
C ALA A 217 -15.44 24.32 0.62
N VAL A 218 -15.87 24.77 1.81
CA VAL A 218 -16.53 23.93 2.82
C VAL A 218 -18.03 24.15 2.93
N ALA A 219 -18.56 25.25 2.36
CA ALA A 219 -19.97 25.62 2.46
C ALA A 219 -20.89 24.56 1.83
N ASP A 220 -20.46 23.90 0.74
CA ASP A 220 -21.22 22.84 0.07
C ASP A 220 -21.50 21.62 0.96
N PHE A 221 -20.76 21.48 2.05
CA PHE A 221 -20.88 20.36 3.00
C PHE A 221 -21.68 20.70 4.26
N ASP A 222 -22.08 21.98 4.44
CA ASP A 222 -22.83 22.45 5.61
C ASP A 222 -23.87 23.49 5.21
N GLU A 223 -25.14 23.07 5.13
CA GLU A 223 -26.25 23.92 4.68
C GLU A 223 -26.44 25.17 5.56
N ASP A 224 -26.25 25.04 6.89
CA ASP A 224 -26.39 26.16 7.83
C ASP A 224 -25.30 27.21 7.58
N LEU A 225 -24.05 26.75 7.36
CA LEU A 225 -22.94 27.65 7.03
C LEU A 225 -23.16 28.32 5.67
N MET A 226 -23.62 27.56 4.66
CA MET A 226 -23.89 28.10 3.33
C MET A 226 -24.96 29.19 3.38
N MET A 227 -26.09 28.95 4.06
CA MET A 227 -27.17 29.93 4.18
C MET A 227 -26.66 31.19 4.89
N LYS A 228 -25.93 31.04 5.99
CA LYS A 228 -25.37 32.16 6.75
C LYS A 228 -24.38 32.97 5.92
N TYR A 229 -23.54 32.30 5.11
CA TYR A 229 -22.58 32.95 4.22
C TYR A 229 -23.28 33.76 3.12
N LEU A 230 -24.32 33.20 2.49
CA LEU A 230 -25.10 33.86 1.44
C LEU A 230 -25.88 35.06 1.96
N ASP A 231 -26.34 35.02 3.22
CA ASP A 231 -27.02 36.11 3.89
C ASP A 231 -26.05 37.22 4.40
N GLY A 232 -24.75 37.04 4.20
CA GLY A 232 -23.73 37.97 4.65
C GLY A 232 -23.52 37.97 6.18
N GLY A 233 -23.94 36.89 6.86
CA GLY A 233 -23.78 36.72 8.31
C GLY A 233 -22.32 36.47 8.71
N GLU A 234 -21.94 36.93 9.91
CA GLU A 234 -20.61 36.67 10.45
C GLU A 234 -20.47 35.19 10.85
N ILE A 235 -19.49 34.48 10.25
CA ILE A 235 -19.17 33.09 10.54
C ILE A 235 -18.21 33.02 11.73
N THR A 236 -18.63 32.34 12.78
CA THR A 236 -17.81 32.13 13.99
C THR A 236 -16.73 31.08 13.77
N VAL A 237 -15.70 31.09 14.62
CA VAL A 237 -14.61 30.10 14.59
C VAL A 237 -15.13 28.67 14.75
N ASP A 238 -16.07 28.46 15.67
CA ASP A 238 -16.62 27.14 15.95
C ASP A 238 -17.45 26.58 14.77
N GLU A 239 -18.26 27.44 14.14
CA GLU A 239 -19.01 27.07 12.94
C GLU A 239 -18.07 26.69 11.79
N LEU A 240 -17.03 27.47 11.56
CA LEU A 240 -16.06 27.19 10.50
C LEU A 240 -15.27 25.92 10.81
N LYS A 241 -14.80 25.70 12.03
CA LYS A 241 -14.13 24.47 12.45
C LYS A 241 -15.02 23.23 12.23
N LYS A 242 -16.29 23.32 12.60
CA LYS A 242 -17.26 22.25 12.43
C LYS A 242 -17.48 21.92 10.94
N ALA A 243 -17.61 22.94 10.09
CA ALA A 243 -17.78 22.76 8.65
C ALA A 243 -16.52 22.15 8.00
N ILE A 244 -15.32 22.64 8.35
CA ILE A 244 -14.05 22.06 7.87
C ILE A 244 -13.97 20.58 8.26
N ARG A 245 -14.27 20.23 9.53
CA ARG A 245 -14.27 18.84 9.97
C ARG A 245 -15.26 18.00 9.18
N LYS A 246 -16.51 18.44 9.03
CA LYS A 246 -17.55 17.72 8.30
C LYS A 246 -17.16 17.46 6.85
N ALA A 247 -16.62 18.48 6.17
CA ALA A 247 -16.14 18.38 4.81
C ALA A 247 -14.91 17.45 4.68
N THR A 248 -13.99 17.49 5.65
CA THR A 248 -12.82 16.59 5.68
C THR A 248 -13.23 15.13 5.89
N LEU A 249 -14.15 14.88 6.82
CA LEU A 249 -14.65 13.51 7.11
C LEU A 249 -15.38 12.89 5.92
N SER A 250 -16.05 13.70 5.09
CA SER A 250 -16.70 13.22 3.87
C SER A 250 -15.75 12.91 2.71
N VAL A 251 -14.43 13.14 2.90
CA VAL A 251 -13.40 13.06 1.83
C VAL A 251 -13.68 14.02 0.65
N GLY A 252 -14.51 15.02 0.88
CA GLY A 252 -14.88 16.04 -0.11
C GLY A 252 -14.03 17.30 -0.06
N PHE A 253 -13.27 17.47 1.01
CA PHE A 253 -12.40 18.63 1.23
C PHE A 253 -11.12 18.22 1.95
N PHE A 254 -10.02 18.91 1.66
CA PHE A 254 -8.71 18.64 2.24
C PHE A 254 -8.06 19.93 2.78
N PRO A 255 -7.94 20.09 4.11
CA PRO A 255 -7.26 21.25 4.70
C PRO A 255 -5.77 21.22 4.35
N VAL A 256 -5.21 22.39 3.99
CA VAL A 256 -3.78 22.52 3.67
C VAL A 256 -3.08 23.36 4.71
N LEU A 257 -1.95 22.88 5.20
CA LEU A 257 -1.06 23.52 6.14
C LEU A 257 0.33 23.70 5.54
N CYS A 258 1.17 24.50 6.23
CA CYS A 258 2.59 24.62 5.92
C CYS A 258 3.44 24.35 7.16
N ALA A 259 4.62 23.75 6.95
CA ALA A 259 5.54 23.40 8.02
C ALA A 259 7.01 23.44 7.57
N ASP A 260 7.87 23.58 8.56
CA ASP A 260 9.30 23.28 8.54
C ASP A 260 9.55 22.29 9.68
N ALA A 261 9.43 21.00 9.38
CA ALA A 261 9.59 19.96 10.39
C ALA A 261 11.03 19.90 10.94
N LEU A 262 12.03 20.30 10.15
CA LEU A 262 13.43 20.35 10.60
C LEU A 262 13.62 21.47 11.63
N GLY A 263 13.09 22.66 11.39
CA GLY A 263 13.16 23.81 12.27
C GLY A 263 12.09 23.87 13.36
N ASP A 264 11.25 22.83 13.51
CA ASP A 264 10.12 22.76 14.47
C ASP A 264 9.05 23.86 14.27
N LYS A 265 8.83 24.28 13.04
CA LYS A 265 7.79 25.26 12.73
C LYS A 265 6.61 24.58 12.06
N GLY A 266 5.38 24.89 12.51
CA GLY A 266 4.14 24.33 11.99
C GLY A 266 3.71 22.98 12.56
N THR A 267 4.59 22.18 13.16
CA THR A 267 4.26 20.84 13.66
C THR A 267 3.21 20.85 14.78
N ARG A 268 3.22 21.86 15.66
CA ARG A 268 2.18 22.02 16.70
C ARG A 268 0.82 22.33 16.09
N ALA A 269 0.79 23.22 15.10
CA ALA A 269 -0.44 23.53 14.36
C ALA A 269 -0.96 22.32 13.60
N LEU A 270 -0.06 21.49 13.05
CA LEU A 270 -0.41 20.22 12.42
C LEU A 270 -1.07 19.26 13.42
N LEU A 271 -0.51 19.12 14.64
CA LEU A 271 -1.10 18.28 15.70
C LEU A 271 -2.46 18.81 16.16
N ASP A 272 -2.63 20.12 16.27
CA ASP A 272 -3.92 20.73 16.58
C ASP A 272 -4.94 20.47 15.47
N ALA A 273 -4.56 20.59 14.21
CA ALA A 273 -5.41 20.28 13.07
C ALA A 273 -5.80 18.79 13.01
N VAL A 274 -4.91 17.86 13.40
CA VAL A 274 -5.21 16.44 13.52
C VAL A 274 -6.35 16.18 14.49
N ILE A 275 -6.32 16.77 15.67
CA ILE A 275 -7.39 16.58 16.66
C ILE A 275 -8.68 17.30 16.28
N ASP A 276 -8.59 18.45 15.60
CA ASP A 276 -9.74 19.26 15.20
C ASP A 276 -10.46 18.66 13.97
N TYR A 277 -9.74 18.15 12.96
CA TYR A 277 -10.31 17.86 11.64
C TYR A 277 -10.27 16.40 11.23
N LEU A 278 -9.31 15.58 11.70
CA LEU A 278 -9.27 14.17 11.36
C LEU A 278 -10.21 13.32 12.23
N PRO A 279 -10.72 12.19 11.68
CA PRO A 279 -11.73 11.39 12.35
C PRO A 279 -11.23 10.68 13.61
N ALA A 280 -12.15 10.48 14.54
CA ALA A 280 -12.06 9.46 15.57
C ALA A 280 -12.60 8.12 15.00
N PRO A 281 -12.31 6.98 15.64
CA PRO A 281 -12.91 5.70 15.24
C PRO A 281 -14.45 5.71 15.19
N THR A 282 -15.09 6.56 16.00
CA THR A 282 -16.55 6.74 16.04
C THR A 282 -17.12 7.53 14.87
N ASP A 283 -16.30 8.27 14.13
CA ASP A 283 -16.72 9.02 12.95
C ASP A 283 -16.70 8.15 11.68
N ILE A 284 -16.10 6.96 11.75
CA ILE A 284 -16.02 6.03 10.62
C ILE A 284 -17.28 5.17 10.57
N GLU A 285 -17.75 4.90 9.35
CA GLU A 285 -18.87 4.01 9.12
C GLU A 285 -18.62 2.61 9.72
N ALA A 286 -19.71 1.93 10.09
CA ALA A 286 -19.62 0.56 10.58
C ALA A 286 -18.93 -0.35 9.56
N ILE A 287 -18.06 -1.23 10.05
CA ILE A 287 -17.31 -2.13 9.19
C ILE A 287 -18.22 -3.25 8.69
N GLU A 288 -18.24 -3.42 7.37
CA GLU A 288 -18.93 -4.53 6.71
C GLU A 288 -18.12 -5.82 6.87
N CYS A 289 -18.78 -6.84 7.39
CA CYS A 289 -18.26 -8.18 7.53
C CYS A 289 -19.27 -9.17 6.94
N THR A 290 -18.80 -10.38 6.62
CA THR A 290 -19.68 -11.48 6.19
C THR A 290 -19.70 -12.54 7.28
N ASP A 291 -20.88 -12.96 7.73
CA ASP A 291 -21.02 -14.04 8.73
C ASP A 291 -20.74 -15.43 8.13
N ALA A 292 -20.72 -16.47 8.97
CA ALA A 292 -20.50 -17.85 8.54
C ALA A 292 -21.59 -18.39 7.58
N LYS A 293 -22.71 -17.69 7.43
CA LYS A 293 -23.82 -18.04 6.52
C LYS A 293 -23.79 -17.26 5.21
N GLY A 294 -22.82 -16.34 5.05
CA GLY A 294 -22.70 -15.49 3.89
C GLY A 294 -23.56 -14.22 3.93
N ASN A 295 -24.13 -13.85 5.08
CA ASN A 295 -24.88 -12.61 5.22
C ASN A 295 -23.97 -11.46 5.61
N ASP A 296 -24.27 -10.26 5.14
CA ASP A 296 -23.59 -9.05 5.54
C ASP A 296 -23.97 -8.66 6.97
N VAL A 297 -22.95 -8.39 7.79
CA VAL A 297 -23.05 -7.98 9.17
C VAL A 297 -22.23 -6.72 9.39
N LEU A 298 -22.82 -5.73 10.06
CA LEU A 298 -22.12 -4.50 10.43
C LEU A 298 -21.51 -4.62 11.82
N ARG A 299 -20.29 -4.08 11.99
CA ARG A 299 -19.62 -3.93 13.30
C ARG A 299 -19.38 -2.46 13.56
N HIS A 300 -19.96 -1.97 14.64
CA HIS A 300 -19.80 -0.58 15.08
C HIS A 300 -18.59 -0.44 16.02
N PRO A 301 -17.92 0.71 16.02
CA PRO A 301 -16.78 0.97 16.91
C PRO A 301 -17.25 1.18 18.36
N SER A 302 -17.61 0.08 19.01
CA SER A 302 -18.12 0.05 20.39
C SER A 302 -17.51 -1.10 21.18
N ASP A 303 -17.15 -0.86 22.45
CA ASP A 303 -16.63 -1.89 23.37
C ASP A 303 -17.67 -2.94 23.74
N SER A 304 -18.97 -2.63 23.59
CA SER A 304 -20.07 -3.54 23.91
C SER A 304 -20.43 -4.52 22.79
N GLU A 305 -19.90 -4.30 21.58
CA GLU A 305 -20.10 -5.21 20.47
C GLU A 305 -19.19 -6.45 20.55
N PRO A 306 -19.49 -7.52 19.79
CA PRO A 306 -18.61 -8.66 19.67
C PRO A 306 -17.21 -8.26 19.14
N PHE A 307 -16.16 -8.85 19.70
CA PHE A 307 -14.79 -8.55 19.27
C PHE A 307 -14.59 -8.86 17.79
N THR A 308 -14.05 -7.88 17.06
CA THR A 308 -13.62 -8.03 15.67
C THR A 308 -12.39 -7.16 15.44
N ALA A 309 -11.34 -7.76 14.88
CA ALA A 309 -10.08 -7.09 14.59
C ALA A 309 -9.49 -7.59 13.26
N LEU A 310 -8.68 -6.77 12.63
CA LEU A 310 -7.92 -7.09 11.42
C LEU A 310 -6.43 -7.16 11.75
N ALA A 311 -5.80 -8.28 11.46
CA ALA A 311 -4.34 -8.41 11.48
C ALA A 311 -3.78 -7.77 10.21
N PHE A 312 -3.02 -6.69 10.34
CA PHE A 312 -2.55 -5.94 9.18
C PHE A 312 -1.05 -6.03 8.93
N LYS A 313 -0.28 -6.47 9.92
CA LYS A 313 1.17 -6.65 9.79
C LYS A 313 1.66 -7.78 10.68
N ILE A 314 2.52 -8.61 10.13
CA ILE A 314 3.27 -9.63 10.86
C ILE A 314 4.75 -9.21 10.87
N MET A 315 5.43 -9.38 11.98
CA MET A 315 6.84 -9.09 12.13
C MET A 315 7.51 -10.16 12.99
N THR A 316 8.71 -10.55 12.64
CA THR A 316 9.53 -11.42 13.47
C THR A 316 10.48 -10.58 14.31
N ASP A 317 10.34 -10.67 15.61
CA ASP A 317 11.19 -9.96 16.57
C ASP A 317 12.20 -10.93 17.20
N PRO A 318 13.51 -10.54 17.31
CA PRO A 318 14.53 -11.42 17.86
C PRO A 318 14.30 -11.84 19.31
N TYR A 319 13.61 -11.00 20.11
CA TYR A 319 13.44 -11.21 21.57
C TYR A 319 12.10 -11.80 21.96
N VAL A 320 11.01 -11.40 21.29
CA VAL A 320 9.65 -11.85 21.62
C VAL A 320 9.08 -12.82 20.59
N GLY A 321 9.78 -13.05 19.49
CA GLY A 321 9.33 -13.92 18.42
C GLY A 321 8.32 -13.23 17.49
N ARG A 322 7.31 -13.97 17.07
CA ARG A 322 6.31 -13.46 16.11
C ARG A 322 5.35 -12.46 16.76
N LEU A 323 5.30 -11.27 16.21
CA LEU A 323 4.39 -10.19 16.54
C LEU A 323 3.35 -10.05 15.45
N SER A 324 2.07 -10.04 15.82
CA SER A 324 0.95 -9.80 14.92
C SER A 324 0.29 -8.48 15.31
N PHE A 325 0.49 -7.46 14.46
CA PHE A 325 -0.16 -6.16 14.64
C PHE A 325 -1.59 -6.23 14.16
N PHE A 326 -2.51 -5.74 14.96
CA PHE A 326 -3.93 -5.74 14.65
C PHE A 326 -4.61 -4.45 15.09
N ARG A 327 -5.67 -4.09 14.37
CA ARG A 327 -6.59 -3.03 14.77
C ARG A 327 -7.90 -3.65 15.24
N VAL A 328 -8.37 -3.22 16.42
CA VAL A 328 -9.69 -3.58 16.94
C VAL A 328 -10.73 -2.65 16.35
N TYR A 329 -11.74 -3.20 15.67
CA TYR A 329 -12.85 -2.43 15.13
C TYR A 329 -14.06 -2.44 16.05
N SER A 330 -14.29 -3.52 16.76
CA SER A 330 -15.37 -3.66 17.75
C SER A 330 -14.98 -4.55 18.90
N GLY A 331 -15.62 -4.35 20.05
CA GLY A 331 -15.43 -5.18 21.23
C GLY A 331 -14.14 -4.92 21.99
N VAL A 332 -13.82 -5.83 22.90
CA VAL A 332 -12.65 -5.79 23.79
C VAL A 332 -11.92 -7.13 23.73
N LEU A 333 -10.59 -7.07 23.59
CA LEU A 333 -9.73 -8.24 23.64
C LEU A 333 -8.91 -8.25 24.94
N LYS A 334 -8.87 -9.40 25.62
CA LYS A 334 -8.09 -9.60 26.85
C LYS A 334 -6.88 -10.47 26.60
N SER A 335 -5.77 -10.12 27.24
CA SER A 335 -4.57 -10.96 27.26
C SER A 335 -4.90 -12.34 27.85
N GLY A 336 -4.34 -13.41 27.30
CA GLY A 336 -4.58 -14.80 27.69
C GLY A 336 -5.89 -15.39 27.17
N SER A 337 -6.76 -14.63 26.50
CA SER A 337 -8.02 -15.13 25.93
C SER A 337 -7.82 -15.88 24.61
N TYR A 338 -8.90 -16.47 24.11
CA TYR A 338 -8.95 -17.12 22.80
C TYR A 338 -9.72 -16.26 21.81
N VAL A 339 -9.30 -16.30 20.56
CA VAL A 339 -9.96 -15.68 19.40
C VAL A 339 -10.13 -16.72 18.30
N LEU A 340 -11.09 -16.50 17.43
CA LEU A 340 -11.23 -17.22 16.16
C LEU A 340 -10.55 -16.40 15.05
N ASN A 341 -9.57 -17.00 14.37
CA ASN A 341 -9.15 -16.54 13.07
C ASN A 341 -10.16 -17.07 12.04
N SER A 342 -11.15 -16.27 11.71
CA SER A 342 -12.26 -16.68 10.85
C SER A 342 -11.87 -16.83 9.39
N THR A 343 -10.79 -16.19 8.95
CA THR A 343 -10.26 -16.36 7.58
C THR A 343 -9.71 -17.76 7.35
N LYS A 344 -9.14 -18.39 8.40
CA LYS A 344 -8.52 -19.72 8.35
C LYS A 344 -9.27 -20.78 9.13
N ASP A 345 -10.40 -20.42 9.74
CA ASP A 345 -11.19 -21.26 10.64
C ASP A 345 -10.32 -21.93 11.73
N ALA A 346 -9.48 -21.12 12.38
CA ALA A 346 -8.53 -21.58 13.38
C ALA A 346 -8.70 -20.83 14.71
N LYS A 347 -8.85 -21.58 15.80
CA LYS A 347 -8.86 -21.00 17.15
C LYS A 347 -7.44 -20.75 17.62
N GLU A 348 -7.17 -19.53 18.04
CA GLU A 348 -5.84 -19.11 18.50
C GLU A 348 -5.89 -18.50 19.90
N ARG A 349 -4.81 -18.66 20.64
CA ARG A 349 -4.65 -18.06 21.97
C ARG A 349 -3.83 -16.80 21.89
N ILE A 350 -4.36 -15.70 22.41
CA ILE A 350 -3.62 -14.47 22.65
C ILE A 350 -2.67 -14.69 23.84
N GLY A 351 -1.38 -14.64 23.62
CA GLY A 351 -0.40 -14.71 24.72
C GLY A 351 -0.37 -13.39 25.47
N ARG A 352 0.43 -12.45 25.00
CA ARG A 352 0.54 -11.09 25.53
C ARG A 352 0.04 -10.08 24.49
N ILE A 353 -0.46 -8.95 24.98
CA ILE A 353 -0.82 -7.81 24.15
C ILE A 353 0.17 -6.69 24.45
N LEU A 354 0.75 -6.12 23.41
CA LEU A 354 1.76 -5.07 23.48
C LEU A 354 1.24 -3.79 22.81
N GLN A 355 1.39 -2.68 23.51
CA GLN A 355 1.23 -1.35 22.94
C GLN A 355 2.61 -0.82 22.57
N MET A 356 2.74 -0.29 21.37
CA MET A 356 4.01 0.23 20.86
C MET A 356 4.14 1.73 21.19
N HIS A 357 5.28 2.11 21.76
CA HIS A 357 5.66 3.49 22.03
C HIS A 357 7.07 3.71 21.46
N ALA A 358 7.15 4.07 20.17
CA ALA A 358 8.43 4.10 19.44
C ALA A 358 9.17 2.75 19.60
N ASN A 359 10.37 2.73 20.15
CA ASN A 359 11.16 1.50 20.39
C ASN A 359 10.79 0.75 21.68
N GLN A 360 9.89 1.29 22.48
CA GLN A 360 9.46 0.67 23.74
C GLN A 360 8.16 -0.11 23.55
N ARG A 361 8.07 -1.25 24.25
CA ARG A 361 6.91 -2.13 24.24
C ARG A 361 6.31 -2.14 25.63
N LYS A 362 5.08 -1.69 25.76
CA LYS A 362 4.33 -1.74 27.01
C LYS A 362 3.34 -2.89 26.95
N GLU A 363 3.45 -3.83 27.87
CA GLU A 363 2.46 -4.89 28.01
C GLU A 363 1.15 -4.33 28.59
N ILE A 364 0.04 -4.67 27.95
CA ILE A 364 -1.31 -4.27 28.36
C ILE A 364 -2.19 -5.50 28.54
N THR A 365 -3.15 -5.42 29.45
CA THR A 365 -4.06 -6.53 29.77
C THR A 365 -5.29 -6.59 28.88
N GLU A 366 -5.70 -5.46 28.34
CA GLU A 366 -6.89 -5.32 27.52
C GLU A 366 -6.64 -4.30 26.40
N VAL A 367 -7.28 -4.49 25.25
CA VAL A 367 -7.31 -3.56 24.12
C VAL A 367 -8.75 -3.40 23.65
N TYR A 368 -9.14 -2.18 23.33
CA TYR A 368 -10.52 -1.76 23.12
C TYR A 368 -10.80 -1.40 21.66
N ALA A 369 -12.09 -1.28 21.29
CA ALA A 369 -12.51 -0.82 19.97
C ALA A 369 -11.81 0.50 19.56
N GLY A 370 -11.34 0.59 18.33
CA GLY A 370 -10.61 1.75 17.79
C GLY A 370 -9.11 1.79 18.11
N GLU A 371 -8.58 0.84 18.88
CA GLU A 371 -7.16 0.81 19.25
C GLU A 371 -6.34 -0.10 18.32
N ILE A 372 -5.05 0.17 18.27
CA ILE A 372 -4.04 -0.61 17.55
C ILE A 372 -3.09 -1.20 18.58
N ALA A 373 -2.82 -2.50 18.46
CA ALA A 373 -1.91 -3.23 19.34
C ALA A 373 -1.19 -4.36 18.58
N ALA A 374 -0.22 -4.98 19.24
CA ALA A 374 0.45 -6.18 18.75
C ALA A 374 0.18 -7.36 19.71
N ALA A 375 -0.09 -8.54 19.15
CA ALA A 375 -0.24 -9.77 19.90
C ALA A 375 0.98 -10.67 19.73
N VAL A 376 1.38 -11.32 20.83
CA VAL A 376 2.37 -12.39 20.84
C VAL A 376 1.64 -13.71 21.00
N GLY A 377 2.04 -14.74 20.27
CA GLY A 377 1.53 -16.11 20.44
C GLY A 377 0.56 -16.59 19.36
N LEU A 378 0.16 -15.73 18.43
CA LEU A 378 -0.63 -16.13 17.26
C LEU A 378 0.27 -16.91 16.28
N LYS A 379 -0.07 -18.17 16.01
CA LYS A 379 0.74 -19.08 15.21
C LYS A 379 0.34 -19.12 13.73
N ASN A 380 -0.97 -19.10 13.48
CA ASN A 380 -1.56 -19.29 12.15
C ASN A 380 -1.96 -17.97 11.49
N THR A 381 -2.11 -16.90 12.27
CA THR A 381 -2.54 -15.58 11.78
C THR A 381 -1.51 -14.99 10.82
N THR A 382 -1.96 -14.57 9.65
CA THR A 382 -1.16 -13.85 8.64
C THR A 382 -1.77 -12.46 8.36
N THR A 383 -1.10 -11.67 7.54
CA THR A 383 -1.61 -10.35 7.13
C THR A 383 -2.94 -10.49 6.41
N ALA A 384 -3.88 -9.59 6.70
CA ALA A 384 -5.27 -9.55 6.24
C ALA A 384 -6.23 -10.57 6.90
N ASP A 385 -5.78 -11.38 7.85
CA ASP A 385 -6.68 -12.27 8.57
C ASP A 385 -7.59 -11.50 9.52
N THR A 386 -8.85 -11.94 9.61
CA THR A 386 -9.83 -11.44 10.58
C THR A 386 -9.76 -12.26 11.87
N LEU A 387 -9.63 -11.55 12.99
CA LEU A 387 -9.72 -12.12 14.33
C LEU A 387 -11.05 -11.69 14.96
N CYS A 388 -11.84 -12.62 15.43
CA CYS A 388 -13.16 -12.32 15.98
C CYS A 388 -13.53 -13.18 17.19
N ASP A 389 -14.68 -12.84 17.79
CA ASP A 389 -15.30 -13.65 18.84
C ASP A 389 -15.83 -14.98 18.25
N GLU A 390 -15.50 -16.09 18.89
CA GLU A 390 -15.90 -17.44 18.48
C GLU A 390 -17.42 -17.62 18.38
N LYS A 391 -18.19 -16.90 19.22
CA LYS A 391 -19.65 -16.99 19.24
C LYS A 391 -20.36 -16.18 18.15
N ASN A 392 -19.65 -15.18 17.63
CA ASN A 392 -20.16 -14.25 16.60
C ASN A 392 -19.16 -14.15 15.44
N PRO A 393 -18.88 -15.27 14.72
CA PRO A 393 -17.88 -15.31 13.69
C PRO A 393 -18.26 -14.41 12.52
N CYS A 394 -17.29 -13.65 12.01
CA CYS A 394 -17.44 -12.83 10.82
C CYS A 394 -16.08 -12.69 10.14
N ILE A 395 -16.10 -12.44 8.83
CA ILE A 395 -14.92 -12.20 8.01
C ILE A 395 -15.03 -10.78 7.44
N MET A 396 -14.03 -9.96 7.68
CA MET A 396 -13.92 -8.63 7.05
C MET A 396 -13.54 -8.78 5.58
N LYS A 397 -14.00 -7.85 4.73
CA LYS A 397 -13.55 -7.81 3.34
C LYS A 397 -12.02 -7.79 3.29
N GLY A 398 -11.44 -8.73 2.55
CA GLY A 398 -9.98 -8.92 2.45
C GLY A 398 -9.25 -7.72 1.85
N MET A 399 -7.92 -7.73 1.96
CA MET A 399 -7.04 -6.84 1.22
C MET A 399 -6.61 -7.56 -0.07
N GLU A 400 -6.68 -6.87 -1.19
CA GLU A 400 -6.11 -7.36 -2.44
C GLU A 400 -4.64 -6.93 -2.51
N PHE A 401 -3.77 -7.90 -2.76
CA PHE A 401 -2.34 -7.65 -2.86
C PHE A 401 -1.91 -7.67 -4.32
N PRO A 402 -1.13 -6.65 -4.77
CA PRO A 402 -0.64 -6.64 -6.14
C PRO A 402 0.28 -7.84 -6.38
N ALA A 403 0.24 -8.35 -7.60
CA ALA A 403 1.12 -9.43 -7.98
C ALA A 403 2.56 -8.91 -8.23
N PRO A 404 3.58 -9.69 -7.86
CA PRO A 404 4.97 -9.33 -8.10
C PRO A 404 5.25 -9.18 -9.60
N VAL A 405 6.25 -8.35 -9.93
CA VAL A 405 6.61 -8.00 -11.31
C VAL A 405 8.05 -8.36 -11.68
N ILE A 406 8.91 -8.64 -10.69
CA ILE A 406 10.32 -8.98 -10.89
C ILE A 406 10.63 -10.31 -10.20
N ASP A 407 11.43 -11.13 -10.87
CA ASP A 407 11.94 -12.39 -10.37
C ASP A 407 13.47 -12.37 -10.24
N ILE A 408 14.01 -12.92 -9.17
CA ILE A 408 15.44 -13.22 -9.04
C ILE A 408 15.65 -14.67 -8.62
N ALA A 409 16.63 -15.33 -9.23
CA ALA A 409 17.09 -16.60 -8.74
C ALA A 409 18.10 -16.39 -7.59
N ILE A 410 17.96 -17.17 -6.53
CA ILE A 410 18.90 -17.20 -5.41
C ILE A 410 19.44 -18.60 -5.20
N GLU A 411 20.74 -18.69 -4.88
CA GLU A 411 21.42 -19.96 -4.63
C GLU A 411 22.18 -19.87 -3.31
N PRO A 412 22.00 -20.83 -2.38
CA PRO A 412 22.76 -20.84 -1.14
C PRO A 412 24.23 -21.10 -1.44
N LYS A 413 25.15 -20.42 -0.74
CA LYS A 413 26.61 -20.62 -0.92
C LYS A 413 27.10 -21.94 -0.32
N SER A 414 26.39 -22.49 0.65
CA SER A 414 26.75 -23.75 1.31
C SER A 414 25.51 -24.58 1.62
N LYS A 415 25.71 -25.87 1.90
CA LYS A 415 24.62 -26.76 2.32
C LYS A 415 23.98 -26.32 3.64
N ASN A 416 24.74 -25.73 4.56
CA ASN A 416 24.24 -25.18 5.81
C ASN A 416 23.34 -23.95 5.56
N ASP A 417 23.67 -23.15 4.53
CA ASP A 417 22.86 -22.00 4.16
C ASP A 417 21.54 -22.43 3.52
N GLN A 418 21.48 -23.60 2.89
CA GLN A 418 20.24 -24.11 2.26
C GLN A 418 19.13 -24.32 3.29
N ASP A 419 19.42 -24.97 4.41
CA ASP A 419 18.43 -25.23 5.47
C ASP A 419 17.97 -23.93 6.12
N LYS A 420 18.91 -23.03 6.40
CA LYS A 420 18.63 -21.71 6.96
C LYS A 420 17.85 -20.84 5.98
N MET A 421 18.15 -20.93 4.68
CA MET A 421 17.47 -20.18 3.62
C MET A 421 16.00 -20.54 3.54
N ALA A 422 15.63 -21.82 3.64
CA ALA A 422 14.24 -22.24 3.65
C ALA A 422 13.45 -21.63 4.81
N ILE A 423 14.03 -21.62 6.02
CA ILE A 423 13.43 -21.03 7.22
C ILE A 423 13.31 -19.50 7.07
N ALA A 424 14.37 -18.85 6.58
CA ALA A 424 14.37 -17.40 6.37
C ALA A 424 13.29 -16.97 5.36
N ILE A 425 13.23 -17.65 4.23
CA ILE A 425 12.24 -17.39 3.18
C ILE A 425 10.83 -17.57 3.71
N GLN A 426 10.55 -18.67 4.43
CA GLN A 426 9.23 -18.89 5.01
C GLN A 426 8.80 -17.73 5.90
N LYS A 427 9.67 -17.26 6.80
CA LYS A 427 9.37 -16.14 7.69
C LYS A 427 9.16 -14.84 6.92
N LEU A 428 9.99 -14.55 5.91
CA LEU A 428 9.87 -13.35 5.11
C LEU A 428 8.58 -13.31 4.27
N VAL A 429 8.17 -14.48 3.72
CA VAL A 429 6.88 -14.62 3.02
C VAL A 429 5.68 -14.45 3.98
N GLU A 430 5.79 -14.90 5.23
CA GLU A 430 4.75 -14.66 6.24
C GLU A 430 4.60 -13.17 6.60
N GLU A 431 5.70 -12.41 6.55
CA GLU A 431 5.72 -10.96 6.81
C GLU A 431 5.20 -10.16 5.60
N ASP A 432 5.56 -10.57 4.39
CA ASP A 432 5.26 -9.86 3.16
C ASP A 432 4.48 -10.71 2.16
N PRO A 433 3.17 -10.49 2.03
CA PRO A 433 2.30 -11.24 1.11
C PRO A 433 2.58 -10.97 -0.38
N THR A 434 3.37 -9.94 -0.74
CA THR A 434 3.78 -9.69 -2.12
C THR A 434 5.05 -10.45 -2.51
N LEU A 435 5.79 -10.97 -1.53
CA LEU A 435 6.92 -11.83 -1.77
C LEU A 435 6.44 -13.24 -2.09
N ARG A 436 6.74 -13.73 -3.28
CA ARG A 436 6.44 -15.10 -3.68
C ARG A 436 7.71 -15.88 -3.89
N VAL A 437 7.63 -17.18 -3.65
CA VAL A 437 8.74 -18.11 -3.80
C VAL A 437 8.30 -19.29 -4.65
N LYS A 438 9.11 -19.59 -5.65
CA LYS A 438 8.96 -20.79 -6.48
C LYS A 438 10.29 -21.54 -6.49
N THR A 439 10.25 -22.80 -6.16
CA THR A 439 11.42 -23.67 -6.35
C THR A 439 11.25 -24.40 -7.69
N ASP A 440 12.20 -24.21 -8.58
CA ASP A 440 12.26 -24.97 -9.83
C ASP A 440 12.66 -26.42 -9.50
N THR A 441 11.76 -27.34 -9.77
CA THR A 441 11.95 -28.77 -9.46
C THR A 441 12.99 -29.43 -10.36
N GLU A 442 13.28 -28.88 -11.53
CA GLU A 442 14.25 -29.43 -12.47
C GLU A 442 15.67 -28.92 -12.18
N THR A 443 15.80 -27.63 -11.94
CA THR A 443 17.11 -27.01 -11.69
C THR A 443 17.48 -26.90 -10.21
N GLY A 444 16.51 -27.09 -9.31
CA GLY A 444 16.68 -26.89 -7.86
C GLY A 444 16.86 -25.42 -7.46
N GLN A 445 16.74 -24.47 -8.39
CA GLN A 445 16.86 -23.04 -8.12
C GLN A 445 15.65 -22.53 -7.35
N THR A 446 15.91 -21.67 -6.38
CA THR A 446 14.86 -20.91 -5.69
C THR A 446 14.73 -19.54 -6.34
N VAL A 447 13.52 -19.25 -6.84
CA VAL A 447 13.17 -17.96 -7.46
C VAL A 447 12.34 -17.15 -6.48
N LEU A 448 12.77 -15.94 -6.18
CA LEU A 448 12.02 -14.94 -5.41
C LEU A 448 11.38 -13.97 -6.38
N SER A 449 10.06 -13.75 -6.23
CA SER A 449 9.31 -12.76 -6.98
C SER A 449 8.89 -11.61 -6.05
N GLY A 450 9.08 -10.37 -6.49
CA GLY A 450 8.80 -9.16 -5.70
C GLY A 450 8.35 -7.98 -6.54
N MET A 451 8.10 -6.85 -5.87
CA MET A 451 7.54 -5.65 -6.47
C MET A 451 8.54 -4.78 -7.21
N GLY A 452 9.84 -4.93 -6.92
CA GLY A 452 10.90 -4.14 -7.54
C GLY A 452 12.29 -4.66 -7.17
N GLU A 453 13.33 -4.10 -7.81
CA GLU A 453 14.73 -4.48 -7.54
C GLU A 453 15.11 -4.18 -6.09
N LEU A 454 14.73 -3.00 -5.59
CA LEU A 454 15.03 -2.59 -4.22
C LEU A 454 14.35 -3.50 -3.20
N HIS A 455 13.10 -3.89 -3.45
CA HIS A 455 12.38 -4.84 -2.60
C HIS A 455 13.16 -6.17 -2.46
N LEU A 456 13.53 -6.78 -3.58
CA LEU A 456 14.26 -8.05 -3.58
C LEU A 456 15.68 -7.93 -3.01
N ASP A 457 16.36 -6.80 -3.22
CA ASP A 457 17.66 -6.51 -2.62
C ASP A 457 17.60 -6.47 -1.09
N ILE A 458 16.55 -5.82 -0.56
CA ILE A 458 16.31 -5.76 0.89
C ILE A 458 16.01 -7.14 1.46
N ILE A 459 15.18 -7.95 0.77
CA ILE A 459 14.88 -9.32 1.20
C ILE A 459 16.16 -10.16 1.28
N VAL A 460 17.01 -10.12 0.26
CA VAL A 460 18.29 -10.85 0.25
C VAL A 460 19.24 -10.35 1.36
N ASP A 461 19.30 -9.05 1.57
CA ASP A 461 20.13 -8.47 2.63
C ASP A 461 19.59 -8.81 4.03
N ARG A 462 18.27 -8.85 4.22
CA ARG A 462 17.64 -9.34 5.47
C ARG A 462 17.97 -10.80 5.73
N MET A 463 17.96 -11.67 4.70
CA MET A 463 18.38 -13.06 4.85
C MET A 463 19.80 -13.15 5.40
N ARG A 464 20.72 -12.31 4.91
CA ARG A 464 22.10 -12.26 5.39
C ARG A 464 22.21 -11.75 6.84
N ARG A 465 21.60 -10.61 7.16
CA ARG A 465 21.76 -9.92 8.45
C ARG A 465 20.94 -10.58 9.58
N GLU A 466 19.69 -10.90 9.32
CA GLU A 466 18.78 -11.41 10.36
C GLU A 466 18.85 -12.93 10.53
N PHE A 467 19.15 -13.67 9.45
CA PHE A 467 19.12 -15.13 9.45
C PHE A 467 20.49 -15.78 9.24
N ASN A 468 21.54 -14.98 9.02
CA ASN A 468 22.90 -15.46 8.71
C ASN A 468 22.90 -16.47 7.54
N VAL A 469 22.22 -16.11 6.44
CA VAL A 469 22.14 -16.89 5.20
C VAL A 469 22.97 -16.20 4.13
N GLU A 470 24.00 -16.86 3.65
CA GLU A 470 24.78 -16.40 2.50
C GLU A 470 24.22 -17.03 1.21
N CYS A 471 23.81 -16.19 0.26
CA CYS A 471 23.34 -16.65 -1.04
C CYS A 471 23.93 -15.82 -2.19
N ASN A 472 24.02 -16.44 -3.35
CA ASN A 472 24.32 -15.76 -4.61
C ASN A 472 22.99 -15.28 -5.20
N LYS A 473 23.01 -14.05 -5.75
CA LYS A 473 21.87 -13.43 -6.40
C LYS A 473 22.06 -13.43 -7.91
N GLY A 474 21.09 -13.96 -8.64
CA GLY A 474 21.01 -13.89 -10.08
C GLY A 474 20.63 -12.49 -10.58
N LYS A 475 20.68 -12.28 -11.89
CA LYS A 475 20.19 -11.02 -12.50
C LYS A 475 18.68 -10.96 -12.43
N PRO A 476 18.09 -9.78 -12.19
CA PRO A 476 16.65 -9.60 -12.23
C PRO A 476 16.07 -9.99 -13.59
N GLN A 477 14.90 -10.61 -13.58
CA GLN A 477 14.14 -10.97 -14.76
C GLN A 477 12.70 -10.46 -14.61
N VAL A 478 12.06 -10.21 -15.74
CA VAL A 478 10.65 -9.79 -15.75
C VAL A 478 9.76 -10.99 -15.46
N ALA A 479 8.79 -10.81 -14.59
CA ALA A 479 7.71 -11.78 -14.39
C ALA A 479 6.65 -11.57 -15.49
N TYR A 480 6.88 -12.23 -16.62
CA TYR A 480 5.92 -12.27 -17.72
C TYR A 480 4.63 -12.98 -17.31
N ARG A 481 3.58 -12.76 -18.08
CA ARG A 481 2.30 -13.47 -17.95
C ARG A 481 1.84 -13.98 -19.30
N GLU A 482 0.88 -14.91 -19.27
CA GLU A 482 0.25 -15.44 -20.46
C GLU A 482 -1.24 -15.10 -20.44
N THR A 483 -1.83 -14.88 -21.62
CA THR A 483 -3.28 -14.75 -21.76
C THR A 483 -3.73 -15.32 -23.09
N LEU A 484 -5.05 -15.46 -23.25
CA LEU A 484 -5.66 -15.92 -24.50
C LEU A 484 -6.16 -14.73 -25.31
N THR A 485 -6.08 -14.82 -26.64
CA THR A 485 -6.60 -13.77 -27.53
C THR A 485 -7.83 -14.22 -28.32
N GLN A 486 -8.13 -15.51 -28.35
CA GLN A 486 -9.25 -16.07 -29.10
C GLN A 486 -10.02 -17.10 -28.25
N ALA A 487 -11.35 -17.07 -28.36
CA ALA A 487 -12.20 -18.07 -27.73
C ALA A 487 -12.20 -19.38 -28.52
N ALA A 488 -12.13 -20.50 -27.80
CA ALA A 488 -12.26 -21.84 -28.40
C ALA A 488 -12.74 -22.89 -27.39
N GLU A 489 -13.31 -23.95 -27.92
CA GLU A 489 -13.70 -25.14 -27.16
C GLU A 489 -12.58 -26.17 -27.21
N CYS A 490 -12.18 -26.66 -26.04
CA CYS A 490 -11.06 -27.57 -25.86
C CYS A 490 -11.50 -28.82 -25.11
N GLU A 491 -11.07 -29.98 -25.61
CA GLU A 491 -11.32 -31.25 -25.00
C GLU A 491 -10.14 -31.66 -24.12
N GLY A 492 -10.42 -32.12 -22.91
CA GLY A 492 -9.45 -32.79 -22.07
C GLY A 492 -9.94 -34.18 -21.71
N LYS A 493 -9.24 -35.20 -22.20
CA LYS A 493 -9.62 -36.59 -21.97
C LYS A 493 -8.43 -37.40 -21.46
N TYR A 494 -8.55 -37.88 -20.24
CA TYR A 494 -7.53 -38.69 -19.58
C TYR A 494 -8.07 -40.11 -19.32
N ILE A 495 -7.46 -41.07 -19.97
CA ILE A 495 -7.78 -42.50 -19.81
C ILE A 495 -6.49 -43.25 -19.54
N LYS A 496 -6.42 -43.99 -18.43
CA LYS A 496 -5.31 -44.86 -18.10
C LYS A 496 -5.86 -46.20 -17.59
N GLN A 497 -5.52 -47.29 -18.28
CA GLN A 497 -5.80 -48.63 -17.83
C GLN A 497 -4.49 -49.34 -17.49
N SER A 498 -4.32 -49.75 -16.25
CA SER A 498 -3.16 -50.48 -15.76
C SER A 498 -3.66 -51.60 -14.86
N GLY A 499 -3.84 -52.83 -15.39
CA GLY A 499 -4.00 -54.07 -14.67
C GLY A 499 -4.82 -54.13 -13.37
N GLY A 500 -5.83 -53.29 -13.23
CA GLY A 500 -6.66 -53.08 -12.03
C GLY A 500 -7.69 -51.96 -12.26
N ARG A 501 -8.04 -51.21 -11.22
CA ARG A 501 -8.94 -50.02 -11.33
C ARG A 501 -8.30 -48.99 -12.26
N GLY A 502 -8.99 -48.64 -13.36
CA GLY A 502 -8.55 -47.63 -14.33
C GLY A 502 -8.66 -46.21 -13.80
N GLN A 503 -8.27 -45.25 -14.61
CA GLN A 503 -8.48 -43.82 -14.36
C GLN A 503 -9.20 -43.21 -15.58
N TYR A 504 -10.26 -42.45 -15.33
CA TYR A 504 -11.07 -41.82 -16.37
C TYR A 504 -11.48 -40.41 -15.96
N GLY A 505 -11.14 -39.44 -16.77
CA GLY A 505 -11.61 -38.05 -16.66
C GLY A 505 -11.79 -37.46 -18.04
N HIS A 506 -12.94 -36.82 -18.30
CA HIS A 506 -13.24 -36.23 -19.60
C HIS A 506 -14.06 -34.95 -19.42
N VAL A 507 -13.54 -33.85 -19.95
CA VAL A 507 -14.15 -32.52 -19.85
C VAL A 507 -14.07 -31.78 -21.18
N TRP A 508 -15.08 -31.02 -21.47
CA TRP A 508 -15.08 -30.00 -22.51
C TRP A 508 -15.17 -28.61 -21.86
N VAL A 509 -14.18 -27.80 -22.13
CA VAL A 509 -14.07 -26.44 -21.55
C VAL A 509 -13.97 -25.41 -22.67
N LYS A 510 -14.83 -24.44 -22.67
CA LYS A 510 -14.73 -23.26 -23.51
C LYS A 510 -13.85 -22.24 -22.81
N PHE A 511 -12.72 -21.89 -23.41
CA PHE A 511 -11.85 -20.83 -22.93
C PHE A 511 -12.11 -19.55 -23.73
N GLU A 512 -12.18 -18.42 -23.02
CA GLU A 512 -12.43 -17.09 -23.61
C GLU A 512 -11.51 -16.06 -22.95
N PRO A 513 -11.02 -15.04 -23.68
CA PRO A 513 -10.39 -13.88 -23.07
C PRO A 513 -11.35 -13.19 -22.08
N ASN A 514 -10.83 -12.76 -20.94
CA ASN A 514 -11.60 -12.06 -19.90
C ASN A 514 -10.86 -10.81 -19.40
N PRO A 515 -10.61 -9.81 -20.27
CA PRO A 515 -9.74 -8.68 -19.97
C PRO A 515 -10.13 -7.96 -18.67
N GLU A 516 -9.15 -7.68 -17.82
CA GLU A 516 -9.27 -6.93 -16.56
C GLU A 516 -10.16 -7.55 -15.47
N LYS A 517 -10.72 -8.74 -15.72
CA LYS A 517 -11.60 -9.44 -14.77
C LYS A 517 -10.94 -10.66 -14.10
N GLY A 518 -9.70 -10.94 -14.49
CA GLY A 518 -8.96 -12.09 -13.95
C GLY A 518 -9.54 -13.43 -14.39
N TYR A 519 -9.38 -14.45 -13.53
CA TYR A 519 -9.90 -15.78 -13.78
C TYR A 519 -11.37 -15.89 -13.37
N GLU A 520 -12.19 -16.45 -14.26
CA GLU A 520 -13.61 -16.74 -14.02
C GLU A 520 -13.90 -18.18 -14.44
N PHE A 521 -14.47 -18.96 -13.52
CA PHE A 521 -14.97 -20.31 -13.82
C PHE A 521 -16.49 -20.31 -13.87
N VAL A 522 -17.04 -20.92 -14.92
CA VAL A 522 -18.49 -21.05 -15.10
C VAL A 522 -18.86 -22.52 -15.24
N ASP A 523 -19.75 -22.97 -14.39
CA ASP A 523 -20.38 -24.30 -14.50
C ASP A 523 -21.63 -24.18 -15.42
N ALA A 524 -21.55 -24.77 -16.58
CA ALA A 524 -22.64 -24.85 -17.56
C ALA A 524 -23.03 -26.32 -17.86
N ILE A 525 -22.73 -27.26 -16.94
CA ILE A 525 -23.08 -28.67 -17.13
C ILE A 525 -24.60 -28.87 -17.08
N VAL A 526 -25.09 -29.55 -18.06
CA VAL A 526 -26.52 -29.95 -18.19
C VAL A 526 -26.63 -31.47 -18.18
N GLY A 527 -27.63 -31.98 -17.51
CA GLY A 527 -27.95 -33.43 -17.52
C GLY A 527 -27.02 -34.29 -16.69
N GLY A 528 -26.08 -33.72 -15.90
CA GLY A 528 -25.21 -34.48 -15.02
C GLY A 528 -24.13 -35.30 -15.73
N VAL A 529 -23.74 -34.90 -16.94
CA VAL A 529 -22.67 -35.57 -17.74
C VAL A 529 -21.32 -35.55 -17.04
N VAL A 530 -21.09 -34.53 -16.17
CA VAL A 530 -20.00 -34.52 -15.19
C VAL A 530 -20.64 -34.48 -13.80
N PRO A 531 -20.35 -35.43 -12.90
CA PRO A 531 -20.86 -35.42 -11.52
C PRO A 531 -20.46 -34.15 -10.77
N ARG A 532 -21.35 -33.66 -9.91
CA ARG A 532 -21.16 -32.39 -9.17
C ARG A 532 -19.87 -32.36 -8.34
N GLU A 533 -19.44 -33.50 -7.84
CA GLU A 533 -18.20 -33.64 -7.04
C GLU A 533 -16.93 -33.35 -7.84
N TYR A 534 -16.94 -33.55 -9.17
CA TYR A 534 -15.78 -33.33 -10.05
C TYR A 534 -15.73 -31.92 -10.64
N ILE A 535 -16.78 -31.12 -10.52
CA ILE A 535 -16.82 -29.74 -11.05
C ILE A 535 -15.83 -28.82 -10.30
N PRO A 536 -15.82 -28.77 -8.96
CA PRO A 536 -14.82 -27.98 -8.21
C PRO A 536 -13.39 -28.50 -8.40
N VAL A 537 -13.25 -29.81 -8.60
CA VAL A 537 -11.95 -30.43 -8.86
C VAL A 537 -11.40 -30.03 -10.23
N THR A 538 -12.28 -29.92 -11.23
CA THR A 538 -11.94 -29.45 -12.57
C THR A 538 -11.49 -27.99 -12.53
N ASP A 539 -12.21 -27.12 -11.82
CA ASP A 539 -11.83 -25.73 -11.61
C ASP A 539 -10.44 -25.62 -10.96
N LYS A 540 -10.23 -26.34 -9.87
CA LYS A 540 -8.92 -26.38 -9.19
C LYS A 540 -7.81 -26.90 -10.12
N GLY A 541 -8.10 -27.91 -10.94
CA GLY A 541 -7.17 -28.44 -11.94
C GLY A 541 -6.79 -27.42 -13.01
N LEU A 542 -7.75 -26.60 -13.46
CA LEU A 542 -7.49 -25.50 -14.39
C LEU A 542 -6.62 -24.42 -13.74
N GLN A 543 -6.91 -24.00 -12.52
CA GLN A 543 -6.11 -23.00 -11.81
C GLN A 543 -4.67 -23.47 -11.58
N GLU A 544 -4.47 -24.70 -11.16
CA GLU A 544 -3.13 -25.29 -10.99
C GLU A 544 -2.37 -25.36 -12.34
N ALA A 545 -3.05 -25.71 -13.43
CA ALA A 545 -2.43 -25.74 -14.76
C ALA A 545 -2.11 -24.34 -15.30
N MET A 546 -2.99 -23.35 -15.05
CA MET A 546 -2.77 -21.96 -15.46
C MET A 546 -1.60 -21.31 -14.71
N ALA A 547 -1.33 -21.71 -13.48
CA ALA A 547 -0.16 -21.24 -12.74
C ALA A 547 1.17 -21.60 -13.42
N GLY A 548 1.21 -22.70 -14.18
CA GLY A 548 2.36 -23.13 -14.97
C GLY A 548 2.40 -22.61 -16.41
N GLY A 549 1.33 -21.94 -16.89
CA GLY A 549 1.21 -21.46 -18.26
C GLY A 549 1.16 -22.56 -19.32
N ILE A 550 0.96 -22.16 -20.56
CA ILE A 550 0.89 -23.08 -21.72
C ILE A 550 1.83 -22.70 -22.86
N LEU A 551 2.37 -21.49 -22.84
CA LEU A 551 3.18 -20.96 -23.93
C LEU A 551 4.68 -20.96 -23.59
N ALA A 552 5.06 -20.35 -22.47
CA ALA A 552 6.44 -20.18 -22.03
C ALA A 552 6.64 -20.49 -20.53
N GLY A 553 5.65 -21.02 -19.85
CA GLY A 553 5.73 -21.41 -18.44
C GLY A 553 5.42 -20.28 -17.46
N TYR A 554 4.80 -19.19 -17.92
CA TYR A 554 4.40 -18.07 -17.06
C TYR A 554 2.92 -18.17 -16.68
N PRO A 555 2.53 -17.67 -15.50
CA PRO A 555 1.15 -17.72 -15.06
C PRO A 555 0.18 -17.07 -16.05
N MET A 556 -0.94 -17.75 -16.30
CA MET A 556 -2.01 -17.21 -17.15
C MET A 556 -2.94 -16.30 -16.36
N VAL A 557 -3.40 -15.23 -17.00
CA VAL A 557 -4.32 -14.22 -16.45
C VAL A 557 -5.44 -13.94 -17.44
N ASP A 558 -6.54 -13.35 -16.93
CA ASP A 558 -7.65 -12.84 -17.73
C ASP A 558 -8.28 -13.92 -18.64
N VAL A 559 -8.60 -15.06 -18.03
CA VAL A 559 -9.18 -16.22 -18.72
C VAL A 559 -10.53 -16.58 -18.09
N LYS A 560 -11.55 -16.70 -18.93
CA LYS A 560 -12.83 -17.28 -18.56
C LYS A 560 -12.88 -18.72 -19.05
N ALA A 561 -13.14 -19.64 -18.15
CA ALA A 561 -13.28 -21.06 -18.42
C ALA A 561 -14.71 -21.51 -18.13
N THR A 562 -15.42 -21.97 -19.15
CA THR A 562 -16.80 -22.48 -19.03
C THR A 562 -16.75 -23.99 -19.25
N LEU A 563 -17.01 -24.76 -18.20
CA LEU A 563 -17.18 -26.23 -18.27
C LEU A 563 -18.62 -26.51 -18.74
N PHE A 564 -18.78 -27.05 -19.95
CA PHE A 564 -20.13 -27.19 -20.55
C PHE A 564 -20.47 -28.62 -20.92
N ASP A 565 -19.49 -29.54 -21.06
CA ASP A 565 -19.72 -30.95 -21.40
C ASP A 565 -18.61 -31.82 -20.82
N GLY A 566 -18.81 -33.14 -20.89
CA GLY A 566 -17.86 -34.12 -20.45
C GLY A 566 -18.47 -35.51 -20.36
N SER A 567 -17.75 -36.44 -19.77
CA SER A 567 -18.30 -37.76 -19.42
C SER A 567 -17.53 -38.34 -18.24
N TYR A 568 -18.15 -39.31 -17.58
CA TYR A 568 -17.55 -40.01 -16.46
C TYR A 568 -17.74 -41.53 -16.61
N HIS A 569 -16.99 -42.29 -15.84
CA HIS A 569 -17.10 -43.73 -15.74
C HIS A 569 -17.34 -44.14 -14.29
N ASP A 570 -18.39 -44.90 -14.00
CA ASP A 570 -18.84 -45.17 -12.64
C ASP A 570 -17.76 -45.79 -11.73
N VAL A 571 -16.80 -46.53 -12.29
CA VAL A 571 -15.75 -47.25 -11.54
C VAL A 571 -14.40 -46.53 -11.62
N ASP A 572 -14.05 -45.95 -12.77
CA ASP A 572 -12.68 -45.48 -13.06
C ASP A 572 -12.53 -43.98 -12.94
N SER A 573 -13.62 -43.23 -12.75
CA SER A 573 -13.54 -41.77 -12.50
C SER A 573 -12.99 -41.47 -11.14
N SER A 574 -12.13 -40.44 -11.07
CA SER A 574 -11.50 -39.97 -9.82
C SER A 574 -11.19 -38.48 -9.91
N GLU A 575 -11.06 -37.83 -8.75
CA GLU A 575 -10.65 -36.41 -8.66
C GLU A 575 -9.34 -36.14 -9.43
N MET A 576 -8.35 -37.04 -9.28
CA MET A 576 -7.07 -36.92 -9.97
C MET A 576 -7.23 -36.99 -11.49
N ALA A 577 -8.10 -37.89 -12.00
CA ALA A 577 -8.34 -38.01 -13.43
C ALA A 577 -8.99 -36.77 -14.03
N PHE A 578 -9.94 -36.12 -13.31
CA PHE A 578 -10.56 -34.87 -13.73
C PHE A 578 -9.60 -33.67 -13.65
N LYS A 579 -8.71 -33.63 -12.67
CA LYS A 579 -7.63 -32.63 -12.63
C LYS A 579 -6.71 -32.72 -13.84
N ILE A 580 -6.29 -33.95 -14.18
CA ILE A 580 -5.43 -34.18 -15.35
C ILE A 580 -6.19 -33.84 -16.63
N ALA A 581 -7.46 -34.24 -16.77
CA ALA A 581 -8.29 -33.88 -17.90
C ALA A 581 -8.44 -32.37 -18.08
N ALA A 582 -8.64 -31.64 -16.99
CA ALA A 582 -8.66 -30.16 -16.98
C ALA A 582 -7.34 -29.56 -17.51
N SER A 583 -6.19 -30.06 -17.02
CA SER A 583 -4.87 -29.65 -17.52
C SER A 583 -4.68 -29.98 -19.01
N MET A 584 -5.21 -31.11 -19.50
CA MET A 584 -5.15 -31.48 -20.92
C MET A 584 -6.00 -30.53 -21.77
N ALA A 585 -7.21 -30.17 -21.32
CA ALA A 585 -8.06 -29.20 -22.01
C ALA A 585 -7.35 -27.83 -22.13
N LEU A 586 -6.70 -27.37 -21.06
CA LEU A 586 -5.94 -26.12 -21.10
C LEU A 586 -4.73 -26.21 -22.04
N LYS A 587 -4.04 -27.35 -22.10
CA LYS A 587 -2.93 -27.57 -23.05
C LYS A 587 -3.41 -27.51 -24.50
N GLU A 588 -4.62 -28.00 -24.79
CA GLU A 588 -5.21 -27.88 -26.12
C GLU A 588 -5.49 -26.43 -26.52
N ALA A 589 -5.81 -25.57 -25.55
CA ALA A 589 -6.00 -24.15 -25.77
C ALA A 589 -4.75 -23.46 -26.38
N LYS A 590 -3.55 -23.99 -26.18
CA LYS A 590 -2.32 -23.50 -26.83
C LYS A 590 -2.47 -23.41 -28.34
N ASN A 591 -3.09 -24.38 -28.95
CA ASN A 591 -3.23 -24.50 -30.41
C ASN A 591 -4.47 -23.75 -30.94
N LYS A 592 -5.51 -23.62 -30.12
CA LYS A 592 -6.83 -23.09 -30.53
C LYS A 592 -7.08 -21.65 -30.11
N CYS A 593 -6.57 -21.22 -28.95
CA CYS A 593 -6.90 -19.93 -28.35
C CYS A 593 -5.88 -18.83 -28.59
N LYS A 594 -4.82 -19.08 -29.38
CA LYS A 594 -3.74 -18.12 -29.70
C LYS A 594 -3.22 -17.40 -28.46
N PRO A 595 -2.56 -18.12 -27.52
CA PRO A 595 -2.00 -17.49 -26.34
C PRO A 595 -0.88 -16.51 -26.70
N VAL A 596 -0.75 -15.45 -25.92
CA VAL A 596 0.29 -14.42 -26.05
C VAL A 596 0.98 -14.18 -24.70
N LEU A 597 2.22 -13.69 -24.77
CA LEU A 597 2.95 -13.21 -23.60
C LEU A 597 2.59 -11.76 -23.33
N LEU A 598 2.45 -11.43 -22.05
CA LEU A 598 2.27 -10.07 -21.54
C LEU A 598 3.50 -9.65 -20.75
N GLU A 599 3.90 -8.41 -20.95
CA GLU A 599 4.96 -7.75 -20.18
C GLU A 599 4.41 -6.58 -19.35
N PRO A 600 4.97 -6.30 -18.15
CA PRO A 600 4.57 -5.16 -17.35
C PRO A 600 5.09 -3.87 -17.98
N ILE A 601 4.20 -2.90 -18.15
CA ILE A 601 4.49 -1.55 -18.61
C ILE A 601 4.53 -0.62 -17.42
N MET A 602 5.63 0.10 -17.28
CA MET A 602 5.86 1.04 -16.19
C MET A 602 5.54 2.46 -16.64
N LYS A 603 4.77 3.17 -15.81
CA LYS A 603 4.67 4.62 -15.90
C LYS A 603 5.93 5.22 -15.28
N VAL A 604 6.76 5.80 -16.11
CA VAL A 604 8.05 6.38 -15.73
C VAL A 604 7.95 7.90 -15.79
N GLU A 605 8.37 8.55 -14.71
CA GLU A 605 8.58 10.00 -14.71
C GLU A 605 10.06 10.28 -14.44
N VAL A 606 10.64 11.11 -15.27
CA VAL A 606 12.03 11.54 -15.12
C VAL A 606 12.08 13.05 -14.93
N VAL A 607 12.69 13.49 -13.83
CA VAL A 607 12.88 14.90 -13.53
C VAL A 607 14.33 15.26 -13.77
N VAL A 608 14.57 16.18 -14.73
CA VAL A 608 15.91 16.64 -15.14
C VAL A 608 15.90 18.12 -15.45
N PRO A 609 17.05 18.82 -15.36
CA PRO A 609 17.19 20.15 -15.95
C PRO A 609 16.90 20.13 -17.45
N GLU A 610 16.31 21.20 -17.98
CA GLU A 610 15.85 21.30 -19.38
C GLU A 610 16.95 20.97 -20.41
N GLU A 611 18.21 21.29 -20.11
CA GLU A 611 19.38 21.02 -20.96
C GLU A 611 19.59 19.51 -21.26
N TYR A 612 19.09 18.59 -20.38
CA TYR A 612 19.22 17.14 -20.56
C TYR A 612 17.97 16.46 -21.17
N MET A 613 16.91 17.22 -21.44
CA MET A 613 15.65 16.69 -21.96
C MET A 613 15.85 15.83 -23.21
N GLY A 614 16.61 16.32 -24.19
CA GLY A 614 16.83 15.62 -25.46
C GLY A 614 17.51 14.26 -25.28
N ASN A 615 18.52 14.19 -24.39
CA ASN A 615 19.24 12.94 -24.10
C ASN A 615 18.34 11.93 -23.40
N VAL A 616 17.56 12.40 -22.42
CA VAL A 616 16.65 11.54 -21.65
C VAL A 616 15.50 11.03 -22.50
N MET A 617 14.89 11.89 -23.32
CA MET A 617 13.84 11.47 -24.27
C MET A 617 14.36 10.46 -25.29
N GLY A 618 15.57 10.67 -25.82
CA GLY A 618 16.22 9.73 -26.71
C GLY A 618 16.46 8.36 -26.06
N ASP A 619 16.97 8.35 -24.82
CA ASP A 619 17.21 7.12 -24.07
C ASP A 619 15.89 6.38 -23.77
N LEU A 620 14.85 7.06 -23.27
CA LEU A 620 13.54 6.46 -23.03
C LEU A 620 12.92 5.88 -24.31
N THR A 621 13.05 6.59 -25.44
CA THR A 621 12.55 6.09 -26.72
C THR A 621 13.32 4.87 -27.20
N SER A 622 14.65 4.83 -27.03
CA SER A 622 15.48 3.66 -27.36
C SER A 622 15.11 2.43 -26.53
N ARG A 623 14.53 2.62 -25.35
CA ARG A 623 14.02 1.60 -24.43
C ARG A 623 12.56 1.20 -24.70
N ARG A 624 12.09 1.37 -25.95
CA ARG A 624 10.69 1.09 -26.32
C ARG A 624 9.68 1.96 -25.56
N GLY A 625 10.16 3.05 -24.95
CA GLY A 625 9.31 3.98 -24.22
C GLY A 625 8.38 4.76 -25.14
N LYS A 626 7.13 4.90 -24.75
CA LYS A 626 6.11 5.74 -25.39
C LYS A 626 5.99 7.05 -24.59
N PRO A 627 6.58 8.18 -25.02
CA PRO A 627 6.47 9.44 -24.32
C PRO A 627 5.00 9.89 -24.23
N LEU A 628 4.59 10.35 -23.05
CA LEU A 628 3.25 10.89 -22.81
C LEU A 628 3.21 12.41 -22.83
N GLY A 629 4.38 13.05 -22.58
CA GLY A 629 4.51 14.49 -22.52
C GLY A 629 5.60 14.93 -21.56
N ASN A 630 5.76 16.23 -21.44
CA ASN A 630 6.65 16.85 -20.46
C ASN A 630 5.95 18.05 -19.79
N GLU A 631 6.36 18.35 -18.57
CA GLU A 631 5.85 19.47 -17.79
C GLU A 631 7.02 20.23 -17.14
N SER A 632 6.95 21.56 -17.18
CA SER A 632 7.93 22.40 -16.48
C SER A 632 7.67 22.38 -14.96
N ARG A 633 8.72 22.17 -14.18
CA ARG A 633 8.71 22.20 -12.71
C ARG A 633 9.80 23.16 -12.19
N GLY A 634 9.46 24.42 -12.08
CA GLY A 634 10.45 25.40 -11.68
C GLY A 634 11.65 25.41 -12.65
N ASN A 635 12.84 25.08 -12.14
CA ASN A 635 14.07 24.99 -12.93
C ASN A 635 14.33 23.60 -13.54
N ALA A 636 13.37 22.67 -13.44
CA ALA A 636 13.48 21.31 -13.96
C ALA A 636 12.32 21.00 -14.90
N LEU A 637 12.48 19.93 -15.67
CA LEU A 637 11.47 19.39 -16.57
C LEU A 637 11.12 17.97 -16.12
N SER A 638 9.83 17.68 -16.01
CA SER A 638 9.31 16.33 -15.77
C SER A 638 8.93 15.70 -17.10
N ILE A 639 9.52 14.57 -17.44
CA ILE A 639 9.26 13.78 -18.64
C ILE A 639 8.48 12.54 -18.24
N ASN A 640 7.30 12.34 -18.80
CA ASN A 640 6.47 11.18 -18.55
C ASN A 640 6.50 10.22 -19.75
N ALA A 641 6.67 8.91 -19.47
CA ALA A 641 6.68 7.88 -20.51
C ALA A 641 6.13 6.54 -19.98
N MET A 642 5.57 5.75 -20.89
CA MET A 642 5.27 4.32 -20.64
C MET A 642 6.42 3.49 -21.20
N VAL A 643 7.07 2.70 -20.35
CA VAL A 643 8.25 1.92 -20.74
C VAL A 643 8.12 0.48 -20.22
N PRO A 644 8.40 -0.54 -21.03
CA PRO A 644 8.44 -1.93 -20.56
C PRO A 644 9.47 -2.11 -19.45
N LEU A 645 9.13 -2.84 -18.40
CA LEU A 645 10.02 -3.08 -17.28
C LEU A 645 11.35 -3.71 -17.69
N ALA A 646 11.32 -4.62 -18.68
CA ALA A 646 12.53 -5.26 -19.21
C ALA A 646 13.61 -4.27 -19.67
N GLU A 647 13.20 -3.11 -20.15
CA GLU A 647 14.08 -2.06 -20.66
C GLU A 647 14.56 -1.08 -19.56
N MET A 648 13.96 -1.17 -18.38
CA MET A 648 14.28 -0.27 -17.25
C MET A 648 15.41 -0.78 -16.36
N PHE A 649 15.83 -2.03 -16.51
CA PHE A 649 16.98 -2.53 -15.76
C PHE A 649 18.24 -1.73 -16.07
N GLY A 650 18.92 -1.27 -15.01
CA GLY A 650 20.10 -0.41 -15.14
C GLY A 650 19.82 1.03 -15.54
N TYR A 651 18.56 1.46 -15.67
CA TYR A 651 18.21 2.82 -16.09
C TYR A 651 18.76 3.90 -15.16
N ALA A 652 18.81 3.66 -13.86
CA ALA A 652 19.41 4.59 -12.89
C ALA A 652 20.85 5.01 -13.27
N THR A 653 21.64 4.06 -13.74
CA THR A 653 23.02 4.32 -14.21
C THR A 653 23.03 5.12 -15.51
N SER A 654 22.18 4.77 -16.48
CA SER A 654 22.04 5.52 -17.73
C SER A 654 21.58 6.95 -17.46
N LEU A 655 20.58 7.15 -16.63
CA LEU A 655 20.08 8.48 -16.29
C LEU A 655 21.14 9.33 -15.61
N ARG A 656 21.88 8.76 -14.65
CA ARG A 656 22.98 9.46 -13.98
C ARG A 656 24.05 9.90 -14.96
N SER A 657 24.39 9.07 -15.93
CA SER A 657 25.34 9.41 -17.01
C SER A 657 24.78 10.51 -17.94
N ASN A 658 23.54 10.37 -18.37
CA ASN A 658 22.89 11.27 -19.32
C ASN A 658 22.53 12.65 -18.75
N SER A 659 22.43 12.76 -17.41
CA SER A 659 22.05 13.98 -16.68
C SER A 659 23.18 14.53 -15.82
N GLN A 660 24.40 14.00 -15.92
CA GLN A 660 25.54 14.36 -15.06
C GLN A 660 25.20 14.28 -13.57
N GLY A 661 24.41 13.29 -13.17
CA GLY A 661 23.99 13.08 -11.81
C GLY A 661 22.84 13.97 -11.32
N ARG A 662 22.28 14.83 -12.18
CA ARG A 662 21.22 15.77 -11.80
C ARG A 662 19.80 15.25 -12.09
N GLY A 663 19.68 14.08 -12.71
CA GLY A 663 18.40 13.45 -13.00
C GLY A 663 17.93 12.53 -11.88
N ASN A 664 16.63 12.57 -11.62
CA ASN A 664 15.95 11.60 -10.78
C ASN A 664 14.80 10.97 -11.55
N PHE A 665 14.41 9.74 -11.22
CA PHE A 665 13.26 9.09 -11.84
C PHE A 665 12.46 8.28 -10.82
N THR A 666 11.20 8.13 -11.14
CA THR A 666 10.30 7.21 -10.46
C THR A 666 9.60 6.36 -11.52
N MET A 667 9.25 5.13 -11.15
CA MET A 667 8.46 4.25 -12.00
C MET A 667 7.44 3.49 -11.17
N THR A 668 6.25 3.32 -11.73
CA THR A 668 5.16 2.54 -11.14
C THR A 668 4.60 1.60 -12.19
N LEU A 669 4.18 0.40 -11.77
CA LEU A 669 3.44 -0.48 -12.68
C LEU A 669 2.12 0.19 -13.07
N ASP A 670 1.87 0.30 -14.38
CA ASP A 670 0.63 0.81 -14.91
C ASP A 670 -0.30 -0.32 -15.36
N HIS A 671 0.13 -1.11 -16.34
CA HIS A 671 -0.66 -2.24 -16.88
C HIS A 671 0.27 -3.29 -17.50
N TYR A 672 -0.33 -4.38 -17.98
CA TYR A 672 0.35 -5.38 -18.80
C TYR A 672 -0.05 -5.21 -20.27
N GLU A 673 0.93 -5.30 -21.19
CA GLU A 673 0.73 -5.20 -22.65
C GLU A 673 1.34 -6.41 -23.35
N GLU A 674 0.84 -6.74 -24.53
CA GLU A 674 1.36 -7.86 -25.33
C GLU A 674 2.82 -7.61 -25.72
N VAL A 675 3.67 -8.61 -25.49
CA VAL A 675 5.08 -8.58 -25.90
C VAL A 675 5.19 -8.62 -27.42
N PRO A 676 6.02 -7.76 -28.07
CA PRO A 676 6.27 -7.84 -29.51
C PRO A 676 6.71 -9.23 -29.95
N LYS A 677 6.20 -9.71 -31.08
CA LYS A 677 6.37 -11.07 -31.56
C LYS A 677 7.82 -11.57 -31.61
N ASN A 678 8.74 -10.73 -32.08
CA ASN A 678 10.16 -11.05 -32.13
C ASN A 678 10.76 -11.34 -30.74
N ILE A 679 10.39 -10.52 -29.75
CA ILE A 679 10.85 -10.68 -28.36
C ILE A 679 10.16 -11.87 -27.72
N ALA A 680 8.86 -12.05 -27.95
CA ALA A 680 8.11 -13.20 -27.44
C ALA A 680 8.70 -14.53 -27.92
N GLU A 681 9.07 -14.64 -29.20
CA GLU A 681 9.71 -15.84 -29.75
C GLU A 681 11.06 -16.16 -29.09
N GLU A 682 11.86 -15.14 -28.77
CA GLU A 682 13.13 -15.31 -28.04
C GLU A 682 12.89 -15.82 -26.63
N ILE A 683 11.90 -15.26 -25.91
CA ILE A 683 11.55 -15.67 -24.56
C ILE A 683 11.05 -17.12 -24.54
N ILE A 684 10.14 -17.46 -25.49
CA ILE A 684 9.58 -18.82 -25.60
C ILE A 684 10.69 -19.83 -25.90
N LYS A 685 11.60 -19.52 -26.82
CA LYS A 685 12.76 -20.36 -27.14
C LYS A 685 13.64 -20.58 -25.91
N LYS A 686 13.97 -19.52 -25.19
CA LYS A 686 14.83 -19.59 -24.00
C LYS A 686 14.23 -20.51 -22.93
N ASN A 687 12.91 -20.43 -22.72
CA ASN A 687 12.20 -21.24 -21.72
C ASN A 687 11.87 -22.68 -22.21
N SER A 688 11.93 -22.95 -23.52
CA SER A 688 11.73 -24.30 -24.08
C SER A 688 13.00 -25.15 -24.07
N ILE A 689 14.16 -24.53 -23.81
CA ILE A 689 15.47 -25.21 -23.77
C ILE A 689 15.86 -25.58 -22.33
N ASN A 690 15.20 -24.98 -21.33
CA ASN A 690 15.31 -25.32 -19.92
C ASN A 690 14.16 -26.21 -19.50
#